data_2d34b0f66cdf13f40bcffe30f7adeebc
#
_entry.id   2d34b0f66cdf13f40bcffe30f7adeebc
#
_cell.length_a   1.000
_cell.length_b   1.000
_cell.length_c   1.000
_cell.angle_alpha   90.00
_cell.angle_beta   90.00
_cell.angle_gamma   90.00
#
_symmetry.space_group_name_H-M   'P 1'
#
loop_
_entity.id
_entity.type
_entity.pdbx_description
1 polymer ?
#
loop_
_entity_poly.entity_id
_entity_poly.type
_entity_poly.pdbx_seq_one_letter_code
_entity_poly.pdbx_strand_id
1 'polypeptide(L)'
;MSVYIKIVGHCNAGEKDGLEQIFQFKNKRMAYANLGEAAFRLKLDDARDLYLYGEVFYHIKDKEHIKLLDGNCGKYLKKVFTDFNITQAISSLEGQYLGVMVDKKKEKASFFTDRYCRLDYFYVVKGNEFFLGTDLDYIFKNVSPEYDQKMLAHLFSVYGWYTPKGKTIYGNVQRLRVGEILTVSGKGLESKVMEFVPLKIEDYSDCELARYEKLLRESVSARANRMGRTWVSSSSGWDSSILLGLLVDQFGAQNVSMLTGSMKYSDYTETVNSFEINKIKKIGAYFGIKPEIVDLDFKNPKAPDYWKKSLPFYRSKHMYSYVSFNFARLSDKLTQCAGPGQVIFNGETADSFHNFGFSQFATFFHNQKSFTEYADKMNCYLYGPSFLKKVLDGTYEKDKVFQVFKKMNPGCEFAENMPGKKDRIEGLLFPFFYGGPRIPFVKTYVNPAIKASQQMEIYHFPFREYMPEALALSEKDIYSWLIYLYQSFHSQGATVSIQKYSMEYNGHHWRSPFNDYRIIDFLSQAPEHWGRGLDWNHTKYPLKWVAKNRLKFPYDVLDEGPHSYLYDVVEGFSLYAEKTYRSGVTSFFKDMLKTRTYRQVLSDDYFDMRYLDGLVDDYLNNQETRGVDFNNLVSLITLVVTGWY
;
A
#
# COMPACT_ATOMS: atom_id res chain seq x y z
N MET A 1 -15.88 1.40 10.49
CA MET A 1 -17.22 1.82 10.00
C MET A 1 -17.28 1.59 8.50
N SER A 2 -18.42 1.11 8.02
CA SER A 2 -18.58 0.76 6.62
C SER A 2 -19.44 1.80 5.91
N VAL A 3 -19.05 2.19 4.71
CA VAL A 3 -19.81 3.11 3.85
C VAL A 3 -20.41 2.32 2.70
N TYR A 4 -21.71 2.54 2.44
CA TYR A 4 -22.43 1.86 1.37
C TYR A 4 -23.31 2.84 0.62
N ILE A 5 -23.33 2.69 -0.70
CA ILE A 5 -24.19 3.49 -1.58
C ILE A 5 -24.76 2.57 -2.64
N LYS A 6 -26.07 2.66 -2.88
CA LYS A 6 -26.73 1.99 -4.02
C LYS A 6 -27.56 2.96 -4.84
N ILE A 7 -27.55 2.77 -6.16
CA ILE A 7 -28.45 3.46 -7.09
C ILE A 7 -29.23 2.38 -7.84
N VAL A 8 -30.54 2.33 -7.62
CA VAL A 8 -31.42 1.26 -8.12
C VAL A 8 -32.67 1.82 -8.79
N GLY A 9 -33.29 1.07 -9.71
CA GLY A 9 -34.48 1.48 -10.46
C GLY A 9 -35.74 1.53 -9.61
N HIS A 10 -35.98 0.53 -8.79
CA HIS A 10 -37.07 0.46 -7.80
C HIS A 10 -36.54 -0.20 -6.54
N CYS A 11 -36.83 0.38 -5.38
CA CYS A 11 -36.59 -0.26 -4.10
C CYS A 11 -37.93 -0.77 -3.56
N ASN A 12 -38.01 -2.08 -3.31
CA ASN A 12 -39.11 -2.61 -2.51
C ASN A 12 -38.98 -2.02 -1.10
N ALA A 13 -40.02 -1.43 -0.58
CA ALA A 13 -40.06 -0.70 0.69
C ALA A 13 -39.67 -1.55 1.94
N GLY A 14 -39.36 -2.83 1.77
CA GLY A 14 -38.96 -3.77 2.82
C GLY A 14 -37.46 -3.84 3.10
N GLU A 15 -36.61 -3.38 2.19
CA GLU A 15 -35.15 -3.42 2.36
C GLU A 15 -34.60 -2.12 2.99
N LYS A 16 -34.99 -1.86 4.24
CA LYS A 16 -34.35 -0.79 5.03
C LYS A 16 -33.09 -1.30 5.71
N ASP A 17 -32.03 -1.53 4.95
CA ASP A 17 -30.66 -1.84 5.46
C ASP A 17 -29.98 -0.61 6.12
N GLY A 18 -30.74 0.24 6.83
CA GLY A 18 -30.20 1.47 7.41
C GLY A 18 -29.71 2.49 6.37
N LEU A 19 -30.18 2.39 5.13
CA LEU A 19 -29.84 3.30 4.04
C LEU A 19 -30.80 4.49 4.01
N GLU A 20 -30.22 5.69 3.90
CA GLU A 20 -30.95 6.95 3.73
C GLU A 20 -31.07 7.29 2.25
N GLN A 21 -32.25 7.71 1.79
CA GLN A 21 -32.40 8.22 0.43
C GLN A 21 -31.72 9.58 0.32
N ILE A 22 -30.73 9.68 -0.57
CA ILE A 22 -29.98 10.92 -0.80
C ILE A 22 -30.41 11.65 -2.07
N PHE A 23 -30.94 10.94 -3.08
CA PHE A 23 -31.33 11.56 -4.35
C PHE A 23 -32.28 10.67 -5.17
N GLN A 24 -33.14 11.31 -5.98
CA GLN A 24 -33.98 10.65 -6.98
C GLN A 24 -33.73 11.25 -8.37
N PHE A 25 -33.41 10.39 -9.34
CA PHE A 25 -33.25 10.76 -10.74
C PHE A 25 -34.61 10.84 -11.45
N LYS A 26 -34.74 11.62 -12.52
CA LYS A 26 -36.00 11.73 -13.32
C LYS A 26 -36.43 10.42 -13.94
N ASN A 27 -35.51 9.54 -14.28
CA ASN A 27 -35.80 8.19 -14.75
C ASN A 27 -36.27 7.24 -13.65
N LYS A 28 -36.70 7.77 -12.50
CA LYS A 28 -37.19 7.06 -11.31
C LYS A 28 -36.14 6.20 -10.57
N ARG A 29 -34.87 6.25 -10.97
CA ARG A 29 -33.77 5.65 -10.16
C ARG A 29 -33.62 6.43 -8.86
N MET A 30 -33.32 5.72 -7.79
CA MET A 30 -33.10 6.31 -6.47
C MET A 30 -31.69 6.00 -5.95
N ALA A 31 -31.02 6.99 -5.40
CA ALA A 31 -29.74 6.83 -4.72
C ALA A 31 -29.96 6.77 -3.20
N TYR A 32 -29.45 5.72 -2.60
CA TYR A 32 -29.45 5.49 -1.16
C TYR A 32 -28.01 5.41 -0.64
N ALA A 33 -27.77 5.90 0.57
CA ALA A 33 -26.46 5.83 1.20
C ALA A 33 -26.57 5.53 2.69
N ASN A 34 -25.59 4.76 3.19
CA ASN A 34 -25.19 4.75 4.59
C ASN A 34 -23.75 5.24 4.64
N LEU A 35 -23.53 6.46 5.10
CA LEU A 35 -22.23 7.10 5.18
C LEU A 35 -21.67 7.12 6.62
N GLY A 36 -22.41 6.49 7.55
CA GLY A 36 -22.08 6.53 8.98
C GLY A 36 -22.26 7.92 9.62
N GLU A 37 -22.10 7.97 10.94
CA GLU A 37 -22.29 9.21 11.71
C GLU A 37 -21.12 10.21 11.53
N ALA A 38 -19.93 9.73 11.14
CA ALA A 38 -18.73 10.55 10.98
C ALA A 38 -18.64 11.30 9.65
N ALA A 39 -19.65 11.23 8.79
CA ALA A 39 -19.64 11.92 7.50
C ALA A 39 -20.06 13.39 7.63
N PHE A 40 -19.30 14.28 6.97
CA PHE A 40 -19.75 15.64 6.74
C PHE A 40 -20.86 15.65 5.71
N ARG A 41 -21.98 16.29 6.04
CA ARG A 41 -23.14 16.49 5.14
C ARG A 41 -23.29 17.98 4.92
N LEU A 42 -23.01 18.45 3.72
CA LEU A 42 -22.97 19.86 3.40
C LEU A 42 -23.88 20.19 2.22
N LYS A 43 -24.85 21.05 2.44
CA LYS A 43 -25.59 21.70 1.36
C LYS A 43 -24.70 22.79 0.78
N LEU A 44 -24.17 22.58 -0.43
CA LEU A 44 -23.33 23.57 -1.12
C LEU A 44 -24.17 24.73 -1.62
N ASP A 45 -25.25 24.42 -2.34
CA ASP A 45 -26.27 25.34 -2.83
C ASP A 45 -27.62 24.59 -2.97
N ASP A 46 -28.62 25.18 -3.61
CA ASP A 46 -29.94 24.55 -3.79
C ASP A 46 -29.92 23.36 -4.74
N ALA A 47 -28.92 23.26 -5.59
CA ALA A 47 -28.77 22.19 -6.58
C ALA A 47 -27.78 21.10 -6.14
N ARG A 48 -26.81 21.42 -5.25
CA ARG A 48 -25.71 20.50 -4.95
C ARG A 48 -25.59 20.19 -3.47
N ASP A 49 -25.54 18.89 -3.17
CA ASP A 49 -25.20 18.35 -1.85
C ASP A 49 -23.86 17.59 -1.91
N LEU A 50 -23.04 17.76 -0.89
CA LEU A 50 -21.79 17.05 -0.70
C LEU A 50 -21.86 16.19 0.56
N TYR A 51 -21.49 14.94 0.41
CA TYR A 51 -21.24 14.01 1.50
C TYR A 51 -19.77 13.63 1.48
N LEU A 52 -19.07 13.76 2.61
CA LEU A 52 -17.66 13.46 2.70
C LEU A 52 -17.39 12.61 3.94
N TYR A 53 -16.89 11.40 3.71
CA TYR A 53 -16.53 10.43 4.73
C TYR A 53 -15.02 10.33 4.86
N GLY A 54 -14.51 10.27 6.08
CA GLY A 54 -13.07 10.21 6.37
C GLY A 54 -12.54 11.53 6.92
N GLU A 55 -11.25 11.79 6.71
CA GLU A 55 -10.55 12.91 7.34
C GLU A 55 -9.92 13.83 6.30
N VAL A 56 -10.06 15.12 6.49
CA VAL A 56 -9.37 16.15 5.71
C VAL A 56 -8.46 16.96 6.64
N PHE A 57 -7.18 17.00 6.33
CA PHE A 57 -6.16 17.62 7.19
C PHE A 57 -5.85 19.06 6.81
N TYR A 58 -5.79 19.35 5.51
CA TYR A 58 -5.39 20.66 4.99
C TYR A 58 -6.22 21.07 3.80
N HIS A 59 -6.37 22.39 3.67
CA HIS A 59 -6.73 23.05 2.43
C HIS A 59 -5.54 23.91 1.95
N ILE A 60 -5.14 23.77 0.70
CA ILE A 60 -4.11 24.59 0.09
C ILE A 60 -4.79 25.74 -0.63
N LYS A 61 -4.46 26.92 -0.19
CA LYS A 61 -4.92 28.18 -0.79
C LYS A 61 -3.72 29.10 -0.98
N ASP A 62 -3.50 29.58 -2.20
CA ASP A 62 -2.46 30.57 -2.51
C ASP A 62 -1.05 30.18 -2.00
N LYS A 63 -0.69 28.89 -2.14
CA LYS A 63 0.54 28.27 -1.63
C LYS A 63 0.60 28.14 -0.09
N GLU A 64 -0.38 28.61 0.65
CA GLU A 64 -0.49 28.41 2.09
C GLU A 64 -1.27 27.13 2.42
N HIS A 65 -0.88 26.49 3.52
CA HIS A 65 -1.55 25.29 4.02
C HIS A 65 -2.42 25.64 5.23
N ILE A 66 -3.72 25.70 4.99
CA ILE A 66 -4.69 25.96 6.06
C ILE A 66 -5.07 24.63 6.70
N LYS A 67 -4.64 24.42 7.95
CA LYS A 67 -5.00 23.23 8.73
C LYS A 67 -6.49 23.23 9.01
N LEU A 68 -7.17 22.14 8.65
CA LEU A 68 -8.59 21.97 8.90
C LEU A 68 -8.78 21.29 10.26
N LEU A 69 -9.41 22.03 11.17
CA LEU A 69 -9.80 21.56 12.49
C LEU A 69 -11.31 21.27 12.48
N ASP A 70 -11.76 20.44 13.42
CA ASP A 70 -13.18 20.05 13.49
C ASP A 70 -14.14 21.24 13.47
N GLY A 71 -13.80 22.35 14.17
CA GLY A 71 -14.61 23.56 14.21
C GLY A 71 -14.65 24.40 12.92
N ASN A 72 -13.72 24.25 12.01
CA ASN A 72 -13.67 25.03 10.76
C ASN A 72 -13.79 24.18 9.49
N CYS A 73 -13.66 22.87 9.61
CA CYS A 73 -13.60 21.94 8.47
C CYS A 73 -14.80 22.07 7.54
N GLY A 74 -16.03 22.02 8.07
CA GLY A 74 -17.25 22.13 7.26
C GLY A 74 -17.35 23.45 6.49
N LYS A 75 -16.95 24.57 7.09
CA LYS A 75 -16.94 25.88 6.42
C LYS A 75 -15.98 25.92 5.26
N TYR A 76 -14.74 25.41 5.44
CA TYR A 76 -13.74 25.36 4.39
C TYR A 76 -14.13 24.39 3.28
N LEU A 77 -14.60 23.19 3.61
CA LEU A 77 -15.05 22.22 2.62
C LEU A 77 -16.19 22.77 1.76
N LYS A 78 -17.19 23.42 2.38
CA LYS A 78 -18.27 24.07 1.64
C LYS A 78 -17.72 25.11 0.65
N LYS A 79 -16.78 25.94 1.08
CA LYS A 79 -16.16 26.93 0.21
C LYS A 79 -15.40 26.27 -0.94
N VAL A 80 -14.53 25.30 -0.66
CA VAL A 80 -13.72 24.58 -1.68
C VAL A 80 -14.62 23.97 -2.75
N PHE A 81 -15.64 23.22 -2.38
CA PHE A 81 -16.54 22.56 -3.34
C PHE A 81 -17.58 23.48 -3.97
N THR A 82 -17.73 24.71 -3.48
CA THR A 82 -18.50 25.77 -4.15
C THR A 82 -17.69 26.50 -5.20
N ASP A 83 -16.44 26.84 -4.85
CA ASP A 83 -15.55 27.66 -5.68
C ASP A 83 -14.84 26.84 -6.78
N PHE A 84 -14.59 25.54 -6.56
CA PHE A 84 -13.84 24.66 -7.43
C PHE A 84 -14.69 23.51 -7.97
N ASN A 85 -14.31 23.00 -9.14
CA ASN A 85 -14.81 21.68 -9.59
C ASN A 85 -14.17 20.56 -8.78
N ILE A 86 -14.70 19.31 -8.88
CA ILE A 86 -14.24 18.17 -8.10
C ILE A 86 -12.72 17.95 -8.25
N THR A 87 -12.19 18.00 -9.47
CA THR A 87 -10.76 17.78 -9.74
C THR A 87 -9.89 18.82 -9.02
N GLN A 88 -10.26 20.09 -9.12
CA GLN A 88 -9.57 21.19 -8.43
C GLN A 88 -9.68 21.08 -6.91
N ALA A 89 -10.87 20.70 -6.41
CA ALA A 89 -11.10 20.48 -4.99
C ALA A 89 -10.21 19.36 -4.44
N ILE A 90 -10.17 18.19 -5.11
CA ILE A 90 -9.28 17.07 -4.72
C ILE A 90 -7.81 17.51 -4.72
N SER A 91 -7.40 18.29 -5.72
CA SER A 91 -6.02 18.80 -5.84
C SER A 91 -5.64 19.80 -4.74
N SER A 92 -6.62 20.48 -4.14
CA SER A 92 -6.40 21.46 -3.08
C SER A 92 -6.57 20.91 -1.65
N LEU A 93 -7.01 19.65 -1.50
CA LEU A 93 -7.26 19.05 -0.20
C LEU A 93 -6.29 17.88 0.08
N GLU A 94 -5.70 17.88 1.24
CA GLU A 94 -4.96 16.74 1.78
C GLU A 94 -5.81 16.01 2.82
N GLY A 95 -5.94 14.69 2.67
CA GLY A 95 -6.75 13.89 3.58
C GLY A 95 -6.82 12.42 3.17
N GLN A 96 -7.68 11.68 3.86
CA GLN A 96 -8.06 10.31 3.56
C GLN A 96 -9.58 10.25 3.56
N TYR A 97 -10.21 10.43 2.43
CA TYR A 97 -11.67 10.60 2.36
C TYR A 97 -12.30 9.99 1.10
N LEU A 98 -13.58 9.69 1.22
CA LEU A 98 -14.52 9.49 0.12
C LEU A 98 -15.45 10.68 0.04
N GLY A 99 -15.63 11.22 -1.15
CA GLY A 99 -16.64 12.24 -1.44
C GLY A 99 -17.74 11.71 -2.35
N VAL A 100 -18.97 12.13 -2.05
CA VAL A 100 -20.14 11.93 -2.92
C VAL A 100 -20.77 13.29 -3.16
N MET A 101 -20.75 13.75 -4.40
CA MET A 101 -21.44 14.99 -4.77
C MET A 101 -22.65 14.70 -5.63
N VAL A 102 -23.82 15.10 -5.13
CA VAL A 102 -25.09 15.01 -5.85
C VAL A 102 -25.40 16.36 -6.48
N ASP A 103 -25.53 16.40 -7.80
CA ASP A 103 -25.99 17.58 -8.56
C ASP A 103 -27.42 17.31 -9.05
N LYS A 104 -28.38 17.88 -8.33
CA LYS A 104 -29.82 17.70 -8.59
C LYS A 104 -30.26 18.29 -9.93
N LYS A 105 -29.64 19.42 -10.33
CA LYS A 105 -29.93 20.11 -11.58
C LYS A 105 -29.42 19.34 -12.80
N LYS A 106 -28.22 18.76 -12.68
CA LYS A 106 -27.59 17.95 -13.74
C LYS A 106 -27.95 16.48 -13.65
N GLU A 107 -28.72 16.07 -12.63
CA GLU A 107 -29.14 14.70 -12.39
C GLU A 107 -27.98 13.70 -12.39
N LYS A 108 -26.96 13.97 -11.59
CA LYS A 108 -25.80 13.11 -11.47
C LYS A 108 -25.29 13.01 -10.04
N ALA A 109 -24.70 11.86 -9.73
CA ALA A 109 -23.95 11.62 -8.52
C ALA A 109 -22.51 11.28 -8.89
N SER A 110 -21.56 12.02 -8.34
CA SER A 110 -20.13 11.82 -8.57
C SER A 110 -19.46 11.30 -7.31
N PHE A 111 -18.68 10.24 -7.45
CA PHE A 111 -17.93 9.55 -6.40
C PHE A 111 -16.46 9.78 -6.63
N PHE A 112 -15.73 10.19 -5.61
CA PHE A 112 -14.31 10.51 -5.70
C PHE A 112 -13.62 10.28 -4.35
N THR A 113 -12.32 10.10 -4.37
CA THR A 113 -11.49 9.95 -3.17
C THR A 113 -10.49 11.09 -3.07
N ASP A 114 -9.69 11.08 -2.00
CA ASP A 114 -8.46 11.87 -1.98
C ASP A 114 -7.55 11.52 -3.18
N ARG A 115 -6.58 12.37 -3.45
CA ARG A 115 -5.69 12.31 -4.63
C ARG A 115 -5.10 10.93 -4.89
N TYR A 116 -4.76 10.19 -3.83
CA TYR A 116 -4.08 8.90 -3.92
C TYR A 116 -4.97 7.68 -3.62
N CYS A 117 -6.26 7.89 -3.44
CA CYS A 117 -7.20 6.81 -3.11
C CYS A 117 -6.72 5.98 -1.91
N ARG A 118 -6.41 6.66 -0.79
CA ARG A 118 -5.87 6.00 0.42
C ARG A 118 -6.86 5.12 1.15
N LEU A 119 -8.16 5.35 0.93
CA LEU A 119 -9.23 4.46 1.36
C LEU A 119 -9.69 3.61 0.18
N ASP A 120 -9.97 2.32 0.44
CA ASP A 120 -10.44 1.41 -0.60
C ASP A 120 -11.97 1.45 -0.73
N TYR A 121 -12.43 1.50 -1.99
CA TYR A 121 -13.82 1.43 -2.35
C TYR A 121 -14.01 0.44 -3.49
N PHE A 122 -14.99 -0.43 -3.31
CA PHE A 122 -15.38 -1.44 -4.28
C PHE A 122 -16.69 -1.01 -4.92
N TYR A 123 -16.84 -1.25 -6.22
CA TYR A 123 -18.08 -0.94 -6.89
C TYR A 123 -18.45 -1.97 -7.94
N VAL A 124 -19.74 -2.07 -8.22
CA VAL A 124 -20.34 -2.95 -9.24
C VAL A 124 -21.37 -2.19 -10.01
N VAL A 125 -21.41 -2.44 -11.31
CA VAL A 125 -22.51 -2.05 -12.20
C VAL A 125 -23.24 -3.31 -12.65
N LYS A 126 -24.53 -3.42 -12.35
CA LYS A 126 -25.38 -4.53 -12.74
C LYS A 126 -26.56 -4.00 -13.54
N GLY A 127 -26.49 -4.06 -14.86
CA GLY A 127 -27.47 -3.40 -15.71
C GLY A 127 -27.53 -1.89 -15.42
N ASN A 128 -28.69 -1.43 -14.96
CA ASN A 128 -28.90 -0.02 -14.57
C ASN A 128 -28.64 0.26 -13.08
N GLU A 129 -28.21 -0.72 -12.32
CA GLU A 129 -27.93 -0.57 -10.89
C GLU A 129 -26.45 -0.33 -10.64
N PHE A 130 -26.16 0.45 -9.61
CA PHE A 130 -24.79 0.76 -9.16
C PHE A 130 -24.71 0.55 -7.66
N PHE A 131 -23.66 -0.17 -7.23
CA PHE A 131 -23.36 -0.45 -5.85
C PHE A 131 -21.92 -0.02 -5.56
N LEU A 132 -21.71 0.69 -4.46
CA LEU A 132 -20.38 1.11 -4.00
C LEU A 132 -20.27 0.93 -2.48
N GLY A 133 -19.17 0.41 -2.00
CA GLY A 133 -18.91 0.23 -0.57
C GLY A 133 -17.45 0.10 -0.21
N THR A 134 -17.17 0.25 1.07
CA THR A 134 -15.84 0.03 1.65
C THR A 134 -15.56 -1.44 1.96
N ASP A 135 -16.58 -2.30 1.86
CA ASP A 135 -16.52 -3.71 2.21
C ASP A 135 -17.18 -4.57 1.13
N LEU A 136 -16.50 -5.66 0.78
CA LEU A 136 -16.99 -6.63 -0.19
C LEU A 136 -18.28 -7.34 0.28
N ASP A 137 -18.45 -7.55 1.59
CA ASP A 137 -19.65 -8.20 2.14
C ASP A 137 -20.94 -7.47 1.76
N TYR A 138 -20.89 -6.13 1.72
CA TYR A 138 -22.03 -5.35 1.23
C TYR A 138 -22.26 -5.56 -0.27
N ILE A 139 -21.20 -5.56 -1.06
CA ILE A 139 -21.28 -5.78 -2.51
C ILE A 139 -21.89 -7.16 -2.79
N PHE A 140 -21.43 -8.21 -2.08
CA PHE A 140 -21.89 -9.59 -2.28
C PHE A 140 -23.31 -9.87 -1.80
N LYS A 141 -23.91 -8.98 -0.99
CA LYS A 141 -25.37 -9.05 -0.74
C LYS A 141 -26.21 -8.75 -1.98
N ASN A 142 -25.66 -8.02 -2.95
CA ASN A 142 -26.37 -7.54 -4.15
C ASN A 142 -25.95 -8.27 -5.43
N VAL A 143 -24.75 -8.85 -5.45
CA VAL A 143 -24.20 -9.56 -6.61
C VAL A 143 -23.43 -10.79 -6.15
N SER A 144 -23.53 -11.89 -6.90
CA SER A 144 -22.69 -13.06 -6.67
C SER A 144 -21.27 -12.78 -7.15
N PRO A 145 -20.23 -13.13 -6.39
CA PRO A 145 -18.84 -12.99 -6.83
C PRO A 145 -18.53 -13.93 -8.01
N GLU A 146 -17.80 -13.42 -9.00
CA GLU A 146 -17.33 -14.18 -10.15
C GLU A 146 -15.80 -14.03 -10.20
N TYR A 147 -15.05 -15.13 -10.08
CA TYR A 147 -13.58 -15.06 -10.05
C TYR A 147 -12.97 -14.62 -11.40
N ASP A 148 -12.06 -13.67 -11.33
CA ASP A 148 -11.21 -13.29 -12.48
C ASP A 148 -9.94 -14.15 -12.48
N GLN A 149 -9.90 -15.12 -13.40
CA GLN A 149 -8.77 -16.06 -13.48
C GLN A 149 -7.45 -15.36 -13.83
N LYS A 150 -7.48 -14.23 -14.55
CA LYS A 150 -6.29 -13.43 -14.86
C LYS A 150 -5.75 -12.77 -13.58
N MET A 151 -6.63 -12.17 -12.78
CA MET A 151 -6.23 -11.56 -11.52
C MET A 151 -5.74 -12.62 -10.52
N LEU A 152 -6.35 -13.80 -10.48
CA LEU A 152 -5.84 -14.92 -9.69
C LEU A 152 -4.45 -15.35 -10.18
N ALA A 153 -4.24 -15.45 -11.49
CA ALA A 153 -2.93 -15.75 -12.05
C ALA A 153 -1.89 -14.66 -11.72
N HIS A 154 -2.31 -13.41 -11.63
CA HIS A 154 -1.45 -12.32 -11.16
C HIS A 154 -1.03 -12.47 -9.69
N LEU A 155 -1.84 -13.05 -8.83
CA LEU A 155 -1.44 -13.35 -7.45
C LEU A 155 -0.29 -14.37 -7.39
N PHE A 156 -0.20 -15.26 -8.37
CA PHE A 156 0.88 -16.25 -8.47
C PHE A 156 2.14 -15.69 -9.14
N SER A 157 2.00 -14.72 -10.04
CA SER A 157 3.10 -14.33 -10.93
C SER A 157 3.56 -12.88 -10.80
N VAL A 158 2.65 -11.94 -10.50
CA VAL A 158 2.94 -10.52 -10.65
C VAL A 158 3.15 -9.85 -9.30
N TYR A 159 2.12 -9.71 -8.47
CA TYR A 159 2.20 -8.95 -7.23
C TYR A 159 2.22 -9.82 -5.98
N GLY A 160 2.30 -11.10 -6.19
CA GLY A 160 2.19 -12.04 -5.05
C GLY A 160 0.90 -11.77 -4.35
N TRP A 161 0.25 -11.26 -3.69
CA TRP A 161 -1.02 -11.34 -2.98
C TRP A 161 -1.88 -10.06 -3.08
N TYR A 162 -1.58 -9.20 -4.02
CA TYR A 162 -2.30 -7.93 -4.18
C TYR A 162 -2.64 -7.66 -5.62
N THR A 163 -3.89 -7.27 -5.86
CA THR A 163 -4.26 -6.73 -7.15
C THR A 163 -3.92 -5.23 -7.21
N PRO A 164 -3.61 -4.69 -8.38
CA PRO A 164 -3.43 -3.26 -8.55
C PRO A 164 -4.74 -2.50 -8.25
N LYS A 165 -4.63 -1.21 -7.92
CA LYS A 165 -5.79 -0.33 -7.82
C LYS A 165 -6.61 -0.39 -9.11
N GLY A 166 -7.92 -0.42 -8.97
CA GLY A 166 -8.85 -0.62 -10.07
C GLY A 166 -9.30 -2.07 -10.28
N LYS A 167 -8.59 -3.05 -9.71
CA LYS A 167 -8.90 -4.47 -9.89
C LYS A 167 -9.10 -5.20 -8.56
N THR A 168 -9.92 -6.25 -8.61
CA THR A 168 -10.07 -7.24 -7.56
C THR A 168 -9.84 -8.63 -8.15
N ILE A 169 -9.87 -9.68 -7.33
CA ILE A 169 -9.90 -11.07 -7.84
C ILE A 169 -11.26 -11.46 -8.42
N TYR A 170 -12.24 -10.55 -8.39
CA TYR A 170 -13.59 -10.79 -8.92
C TYR A 170 -13.78 -9.97 -10.19
N GLY A 171 -14.13 -10.62 -11.29
CA GLY A 171 -14.29 -9.98 -12.61
C GLY A 171 -15.43 -8.96 -12.67
N ASN A 172 -16.45 -9.18 -11.85
CA ASN A 172 -17.61 -8.31 -11.77
C ASN A 172 -17.51 -7.22 -10.69
N VAL A 173 -16.44 -7.18 -9.89
CA VAL A 173 -16.22 -6.17 -8.85
C VAL A 173 -14.98 -5.35 -9.17
N GLN A 174 -15.14 -4.04 -9.28
CA GLN A 174 -14.07 -3.09 -9.51
C GLN A 174 -13.66 -2.41 -8.20
N ARG A 175 -12.48 -1.82 -8.19
CA ARG A 175 -11.93 -1.04 -7.09
C ARG A 175 -11.60 0.35 -7.60
N LEU A 176 -11.90 1.42 -6.85
CA LEU A 176 -11.54 2.78 -7.29
C LEU A 176 -10.02 2.89 -7.51
N ARG A 177 -9.68 3.48 -8.65
CA ARG A 177 -8.29 3.76 -9.04
C ARG A 177 -7.79 5.04 -8.37
N VAL A 178 -6.47 5.19 -8.36
CA VAL A 178 -5.84 6.44 -7.92
C VAL A 178 -6.31 7.60 -8.82
N GLY A 179 -6.83 8.65 -8.21
CA GLY A 179 -7.34 9.83 -8.93
C GLY A 179 -8.63 9.62 -9.73
N GLU A 180 -9.32 8.49 -9.55
CA GLU A 180 -10.56 8.22 -10.29
C GLU A 180 -11.76 8.96 -9.72
N ILE A 181 -12.55 9.51 -10.62
CA ILE A 181 -13.86 10.12 -10.36
C ILE A 181 -14.90 9.34 -11.17
N LEU A 182 -15.81 8.68 -10.47
CA LEU A 182 -16.96 8.00 -11.09
C LEU A 182 -18.16 8.93 -11.09
N THR A 183 -18.88 9.01 -12.20
CA THR A 183 -20.11 9.79 -12.29
C THR A 183 -21.23 8.92 -12.82
N VAL A 184 -22.28 8.74 -12.02
CA VAL A 184 -23.51 8.06 -12.40
C VAL A 184 -24.56 9.10 -12.77
N SER A 185 -25.14 8.94 -13.93
CA SER A 185 -26.22 9.80 -14.46
C SER A 185 -27.32 8.97 -15.13
N GLY A 186 -28.34 9.62 -15.66
CA GLY A 186 -29.34 8.95 -16.50
C GLY A 186 -28.78 8.27 -17.76
N LYS A 187 -27.58 8.67 -18.19
CA LYS A 187 -26.85 8.10 -19.35
C LYS A 187 -25.99 6.89 -19.00
N GLY A 188 -25.80 6.57 -17.73
CA GLY A 188 -24.95 5.48 -17.26
C GLY A 188 -23.81 5.95 -16.37
N LEU A 189 -22.76 5.13 -16.27
CA LEU A 189 -21.53 5.38 -15.52
C LEU A 189 -20.45 5.96 -16.46
N GLU A 190 -19.85 7.07 -16.03
CA GLU A 190 -18.67 7.66 -16.64
C GLU A 190 -17.52 7.60 -15.63
N SER A 191 -16.32 7.21 -16.07
CA SER A 191 -15.08 7.25 -15.29
C SER A 191 -14.12 8.27 -15.88
N LYS A 192 -13.51 9.07 -15.00
CA LYS A 192 -12.44 10.00 -15.35
C LYS A 192 -11.30 9.84 -14.35
N VAL A 193 -10.09 9.65 -14.82
CA VAL A 193 -8.89 9.62 -13.97
C VAL A 193 -8.22 11.00 -14.01
N MET A 194 -7.88 11.52 -12.84
CA MET A 194 -7.10 12.75 -12.70
C MET A 194 -5.65 12.48 -13.06
N GLU A 195 -5.08 13.37 -13.84
CA GLU A 195 -3.66 13.34 -14.12
C GLU A 195 -2.87 13.75 -12.87
N PHE A 196 -1.85 12.98 -12.53
CA PHE A 196 -0.91 13.32 -11.48
C PHE A 196 0.34 13.94 -12.10
N VAL A 197 0.60 15.21 -11.80
CA VAL A 197 1.85 15.89 -12.17
C VAL A 197 2.38 16.54 -10.90
N PRO A 198 3.57 16.14 -10.40
CA PRO A 198 4.19 16.78 -9.25
C PRO A 198 4.52 18.25 -9.54
N LEU A 199 4.54 19.05 -8.49
CA LEU A 199 5.05 20.42 -8.58
C LEU A 199 6.55 20.38 -8.84
N LYS A 200 6.99 21.06 -9.90
CA LYS A 200 8.42 21.17 -10.21
C LYS A 200 9.11 22.09 -9.20
N ILE A 201 10.18 21.61 -8.60
CA ILE A 201 11.07 22.38 -7.72
C ILE A 201 12.40 22.53 -8.45
N GLU A 202 12.87 23.77 -8.62
CA GLU A 202 14.02 24.04 -9.47
C GLU A 202 15.35 24.04 -8.73
N ASP A 203 15.35 24.36 -7.43
CA ASP A 203 16.55 24.41 -6.60
C ASP A 203 16.33 23.75 -5.23
N TYR A 204 17.26 22.89 -4.82
CA TYR A 204 17.26 22.20 -3.54
C TYR A 204 18.52 22.54 -2.75
N SER A 205 18.47 23.71 -2.12
CA SER A 205 19.49 24.19 -1.19
C SER A 205 19.20 23.75 0.26
N ASP A 206 20.02 24.17 1.20
CA ASP A 206 19.77 23.98 2.65
C ASP A 206 18.45 24.63 3.11
N CYS A 207 18.00 25.68 2.44
CA CYS A 207 16.67 26.27 2.66
C CYS A 207 15.55 25.28 2.37
N GLU A 208 15.74 24.42 1.39
CA GLU A 208 14.75 23.39 1.05
C GLU A 208 14.71 22.26 2.06
N LEU A 209 15.83 21.94 2.74
CA LEU A 209 15.83 21.00 3.87
C LEU A 209 15.00 21.53 5.05
N ALA A 210 15.08 22.83 5.34
CA ALA A 210 14.24 23.47 6.34
C ALA A 210 12.76 23.46 5.92
N ARG A 211 12.48 23.64 4.63
CA ARG A 211 11.12 23.50 4.08
C ARG A 211 10.60 22.07 4.22
N TYR A 212 11.42 21.07 3.92
CA TYR A 212 11.07 19.65 4.15
C TYR A 212 10.75 19.39 5.61
N GLU A 213 11.58 19.86 6.57
CA GLU A 213 11.31 19.76 8.01
C GLU A 213 9.95 20.35 8.35
N LYS A 214 9.64 21.55 7.88
CA LYS A 214 8.36 22.23 8.11
C LYS A 214 7.18 21.37 7.62
N LEU A 215 7.24 20.87 6.38
CA LEU A 215 6.20 20.01 5.81
C LEU A 215 6.00 18.74 6.63
N LEU A 216 7.10 18.11 7.06
CA LEU A 216 7.05 16.89 7.87
C LEU A 216 6.43 17.16 9.25
N ARG A 217 6.82 18.22 9.94
CA ARG A 217 6.24 18.63 11.22
C ARG A 217 4.75 18.95 11.10
N GLU A 218 4.35 19.65 10.08
CA GLU A 218 2.94 19.96 9.81
C GLU A 218 2.14 18.68 9.55
N SER A 219 2.68 17.75 8.77
CA SER A 219 2.06 16.46 8.48
C SER A 219 1.86 15.64 9.74
N VAL A 220 2.88 15.55 10.60
CA VAL A 220 2.82 14.89 11.90
C VAL A 220 1.76 15.55 12.79
N SER A 221 1.83 16.87 12.95
CA SER A 221 0.92 17.62 13.81
C SER A 221 -0.55 17.51 13.39
N ALA A 222 -0.84 17.47 12.09
CA ALA A 222 -2.21 17.38 11.62
C ALA A 222 -2.84 16.00 11.86
N ARG A 223 -2.01 14.98 11.92
CA ARG A 223 -2.44 13.58 12.05
C ARG A 223 -2.38 13.06 13.48
N ALA A 224 -1.72 13.76 14.39
CA ALA A 224 -1.61 13.34 15.79
C ALA A 224 -2.98 13.33 16.51
N ASN A 225 -3.09 12.48 17.52
CA ASN A 225 -4.29 12.43 18.35
C ASN A 225 -4.41 13.72 19.16
N ARG A 226 -5.56 14.38 19.09
CA ARG A 226 -5.82 15.65 19.77
C ARG A 226 -6.37 15.48 21.19
N MET A 227 -6.96 14.33 21.45
CA MET A 227 -7.70 14.05 22.68
C MET A 227 -6.97 13.08 23.60
N GLY A 228 -5.80 12.56 23.17
CA GLY A 228 -5.07 11.54 23.90
C GLY A 228 -3.66 11.31 23.37
N ARG A 229 -3.07 10.19 23.76
CA ARG A 229 -1.75 9.80 23.30
C ARG A 229 -1.77 9.40 21.82
N THR A 230 -0.72 9.76 21.10
CA THR A 230 -0.43 9.22 19.77
C THR A 230 0.50 8.02 19.90
N TRP A 231 0.13 6.92 19.30
CA TRP A 231 0.94 5.71 19.26
C TRP A 231 1.86 5.69 18.06
N VAL A 232 3.00 5.02 18.18
CA VAL A 232 3.92 4.77 17.07
C VAL A 232 4.11 3.27 16.94
N SER A 233 3.87 2.73 15.74
CA SER A 233 4.31 1.38 15.37
C SER A 233 5.84 1.43 15.23
N SER A 234 6.53 1.05 16.31
CA SER A 234 7.96 1.22 16.45
C SER A 234 8.71 0.05 15.84
N SER A 235 9.67 0.35 14.98
CA SER A 235 10.71 -0.56 14.52
C SER A 235 12.07 0.01 14.90
N SER A 236 13.15 -0.73 14.68
CA SER A 236 14.50 -0.25 14.87
C SER A 236 14.98 0.66 13.73
N GLY A 237 14.13 0.89 12.72
CA GLY A 237 14.46 1.66 11.52
C GLY A 237 14.34 3.18 11.72
N TRP A 238 14.97 3.91 10.84
CA TRP A 238 15.00 5.38 10.82
C TRP A 238 13.59 6.01 10.77
N ASP A 239 12.70 5.47 9.95
CA ASP A 239 11.41 6.08 9.65
C ASP A 239 10.50 6.17 10.89
N SER A 240 10.28 5.04 11.56
CA SER A 240 9.46 4.99 12.77
C SER A 240 10.10 5.73 13.94
N SER A 241 11.44 5.67 14.04
CA SER A 241 12.17 6.33 15.12
C SER A 241 12.17 7.84 14.98
N ILE A 242 12.28 8.37 13.76
CA ILE A 242 12.19 9.82 13.51
C ILE A 242 10.76 10.33 13.74
N LEU A 243 9.74 9.55 13.36
CA LEU A 243 8.36 9.89 13.73
C LEU A 243 8.17 9.97 15.25
N LEU A 244 8.76 9.02 15.98
CA LEU A 244 8.75 9.07 17.46
C LEU A 244 9.43 10.34 17.97
N GLY A 245 10.63 10.67 17.47
CA GLY A 245 11.35 11.88 17.84
C GLY A 245 10.57 13.16 17.54
N LEU A 246 9.93 13.24 16.38
CA LEU A 246 9.08 14.38 16.01
C LEU A 246 7.85 14.53 16.91
N LEU A 247 7.21 13.42 17.27
CA LEU A 247 6.06 13.44 18.18
C LEU A 247 6.47 13.86 19.59
N VAL A 248 7.58 13.34 20.10
CA VAL A 248 8.10 13.72 21.41
C VAL A 248 8.50 15.20 21.43
N ASP A 249 9.15 15.70 20.38
CA ASP A 249 9.54 17.10 20.26
C ASP A 249 8.34 18.05 20.21
N GLN A 250 7.27 17.67 19.49
CA GLN A 250 6.08 18.52 19.33
C GLN A 250 5.07 18.42 20.46
N PHE A 251 4.94 17.25 21.10
CA PHE A 251 3.85 16.99 22.05
C PHE A 251 4.31 16.56 23.44
N GLY A 252 5.59 16.27 23.63
CA GLY A 252 6.17 15.74 24.85
C GLY A 252 5.98 14.23 24.99
N ALA A 253 6.94 13.58 25.64
CA ALA A 253 6.99 12.12 25.79
C ALA A 253 5.74 11.52 26.49
N GLN A 254 5.13 12.27 27.40
CA GLN A 254 3.92 11.84 28.13
C GLN A 254 2.70 11.65 27.22
N ASN A 255 2.70 12.26 26.03
CA ASN A 255 1.61 12.17 25.05
C ASN A 255 1.91 11.19 23.91
N VAL A 256 3.01 10.42 24.03
CA VAL A 256 3.44 9.46 23.01
C VAL A 256 3.57 8.07 23.61
N SER A 257 3.22 7.05 22.85
CA SER A 257 3.36 5.65 23.23
C SER A 257 3.95 4.84 22.09
N MET A 258 4.65 3.75 22.42
CA MET A 258 5.31 2.87 21.45
C MET A 258 4.66 1.49 21.47
N LEU A 259 4.42 0.92 20.29
CA LEU A 259 3.90 -0.44 20.11
C LEU A 259 4.80 -1.18 19.11
N THR A 260 5.18 -2.42 19.41
CA THR A 260 6.01 -3.24 18.52
C THR A 260 5.64 -4.71 18.61
N GLY A 261 5.99 -5.46 17.56
CA GLY A 261 5.81 -6.91 17.48
C GLY A 261 7.09 -7.69 17.74
N SER A 262 7.02 -8.70 18.58
CA SER A 262 8.07 -9.72 18.75
C SER A 262 7.75 -10.90 17.85
N MET A 263 8.60 -11.20 16.86
CA MET A 263 8.34 -12.21 15.84
C MET A 263 8.90 -13.55 16.26
N LYS A 264 7.99 -14.54 16.48
CA LYS A 264 8.31 -15.90 16.87
C LYS A 264 7.78 -16.89 15.85
N TYR A 265 8.66 -17.65 15.20
CA TYR A 265 8.24 -18.58 14.13
C TYR A 265 8.44 -20.03 14.51
N SER A 266 9.60 -20.41 15.03
CA SER A 266 9.96 -21.76 15.39
C SER A 266 10.86 -21.80 16.61
N ASP A 267 11.13 -23.00 17.13
CA ASP A 267 12.12 -23.20 18.18
C ASP A 267 13.54 -22.96 17.70
N TYR A 268 13.78 -23.10 16.39
CA TYR A 268 15.10 -22.92 15.79
C TYR A 268 15.53 -21.46 15.75
N THR A 269 14.61 -20.53 15.47
CA THR A 269 14.92 -19.11 15.33
C THR A 269 14.58 -18.29 16.56
N GLU A 270 13.85 -18.85 17.52
CA GLU A 270 13.32 -18.13 18.69
C GLU A 270 12.64 -16.80 18.30
N THR A 271 13.10 -15.68 18.88
CA THR A 271 12.64 -14.35 18.53
C THR A 271 13.51 -13.80 17.40
N VAL A 272 13.00 -13.85 16.18
CA VAL A 272 13.71 -13.48 14.95
C VAL A 272 14.21 -12.05 14.98
N ASN A 273 13.46 -11.13 15.57
CA ASN A 273 13.77 -9.70 15.64
C ASN A 273 14.23 -9.24 17.03
N SER A 274 14.97 -10.09 17.75
CA SER A 274 15.48 -9.78 19.09
C SER A 274 16.37 -8.53 19.10
N PHE A 275 17.22 -8.36 18.08
CA PHE A 275 18.04 -7.17 17.91
C PHE A 275 17.19 -5.90 17.79
N GLU A 276 16.16 -5.90 16.94
CA GLU A 276 15.22 -4.78 16.80
C GLU A 276 14.54 -4.43 18.13
N ILE A 277 14.04 -5.43 18.85
CA ILE A 277 13.39 -5.24 20.16
C ILE A 277 14.34 -4.58 21.15
N ASN A 278 15.61 -5.00 21.20
CA ASN A 278 16.60 -4.40 22.09
C ASN A 278 16.91 -2.96 21.70
N LYS A 279 17.02 -2.67 20.42
CA LYS A 279 17.22 -1.31 19.89
C LYS A 279 16.02 -0.40 20.19
N ILE A 280 14.79 -0.90 19.99
CA ILE A 280 13.55 -0.19 20.33
C ILE A 280 13.49 0.13 21.84
N LYS A 281 13.94 -0.78 22.72
CA LYS A 281 14.02 -0.52 24.17
C LYS A 281 15.03 0.58 24.49
N LYS A 282 16.19 0.60 23.83
CA LYS A 282 17.19 1.67 23.99
C LYS A 282 16.64 3.04 23.56
N ILE A 283 15.95 3.08 22.40
CA ILE A 283 15.30 4.29 21.88
C ILE A 283 14.20 4.77 22.85
N GLY A 284 13.35 3.85 23.30
CA GLY A 284 12.31 4.15 24.28
C GLY A 284 12.87 4.70 25.58
N ALA A 285 13.95 4.09 26.11
CA ALA A 285 14.63 4.57 27.33
C ALA A 285 15.21 5.98 27.15
N TYR A 286 15.74 6.31 25.98
CA TYR A 286 16.23 7.67 25.69
C TYR A 286 15.12 8.73 25.80
N PHE A 287 13.92 8.42 25.34
CA PHE A 287 12.77 9.32 25.41
C PHE A 287 11.95 9.17 26.72
N GLY A 288 12.31 8.24 27.59
CA GLY A 288 11.54 7.94 28.81
C GLY A 288 10.22 7.21 28.53
N ILE A 289 10.11 6.49 27.41
CA ILE A 289 8.91 5.78 27.00
C ILE A 289 9.17 4.27 27.00
N LYS A 290 8.37 3.51 27.75
CA LYS A 290 8.43 2.05 27.73
C LYS A 290 7.62 1.51 26.55
N PRO A 291 8.21 0.73 25.62
CA PRO A 291 7.47 0.15 24.51
C PRO A 291 6.55 -1.00 24.98
N GLU A 292 5.33 -1.04 24.45
CA GLU A 292 4.45 -2.20 24.52
C GLU A 292 4.88 -3.22 23.44
N ILE A 293 5.16 -4.46 23.88
CA ILE A 293 5.67 -5.52 23.02
C ILE A 293 4.61 -6.62 22.91
N VAL A 294 4.30 -7.03 21.70
CA VAL A 294 3.28 -8.04 21.38
C VAL A 294 3.91 -9.22 20.67
N ASP A 295 3.65 -10.44 21.13
CA ASP A 295 4.10 -11.62 20.44
C ASP A 295 3.29 -11.86 19.15
N LEU A 296 3.93 -11.75 18.00
CA LEU A 296 3.42 -12.13 16.69
C LEU A 296 3.81 -13.60 16.44
N ASP A 297 3.12 -14.50 17.13
CA ASP A 297 3.55 -15.86 17.36
C ASP A 297 3.00 -16.83 16.29
N PHE A 298 3.90 -17.31 15.42
CA PHE A 298 3.66 -18.44 14.52
C PHE A 298 4.16 -19.77 15.08
N LYS A 299 4.91 -19.75 16.20
CA LYS A 299 5.37 -20.95 16.89
C LYS A 299 4.20 -21.68 17.58
N ASN A 300 3.18 -20.92 17.99
CA ASN A 300 2.00 -21.47 18.67
C ASN A 300 1.08 -22.19 17.68
N PRO A 301 0.86 -23.52 17.80
CA PRO A 301 -0.02 -24.25 16.90
C PRO A 301 -1.50 -23.85 16.99
N LYS A 302 -1.90 -23.12 18.05
CA LYS A 302 -3.25 -22.58 18.22
C LYS A 302 -3.45 -21.20 17.58
N ALA A 303 -2.42 -20.61 16.95
CA ALA A 303 -2.55 -19.32 16.25
C ALA A 303 -3.69 -19.32 15.21
N PRO A 304 -3.99 -20.39 14.46
CA PRO A 304 -5.12 -20.44 13.55
C PRO A 304 -6.50 -20.21 14.20
N ASP A 305 -6.68 -20.55 15.47
CA ASP A 305 -7.96 -20.30 16.17
C ASP A 305 -8.20 -18.81 16.38
N TYR A 306 -7.13 -18.06 16.56
CA TYR A 306 -7.19 -16.60 16.59
C TYR A 306 -7.47 -16.03 15.18
N TRP A 307 -6.82 -16.55 14.13
CA TRP A 307 -7.00 -16.09 12.76
C TRP A 307 -8.45 -16.23 12.27
N LYS A 308 -9.13 -17.30 12.64
CA LYS A 308 -10.55 -17.53 12.30
C LYS A 308 -11.44 -16.35 12.69
N LYS A 309 -11.11 -15.63 13.77
CA LYS A 309 -11.89 -14.47 14.24
C LYS A 309 -11.71 -13.24 13.37
N SER A 310 -10.49 -12.98 12.89
CA SER A 310 -10.17 -11.80 12.06
C SER A 310 -10.39 -12.03 10.56
N LEU A 311 -10.48 -13.28 10.13
CA LEU A 311 -10.59 -13.64 8.72
C LEU A 311 -11.80 -13.02 7.99
N PRO A 312 -13.03 -12.99 8.54
CA PRO A 312 -14.16 -12.32 7.87
C PRO A 312 -13.87 -10.84 7.59
N PHE A 313 -13.28 -10.12 8.55
CA PHE A 313 -12.91 -8.73 8.36
C PHE A 313 -11.87 -8.56 7.24
N TYR A 314 -10.81 -9.37 7.23
CA TYR A 314 -9.79 -9.28 6.17
C TYR A 314 -10.33 -9.60 4.79
N ARG A 315 -11.22 -10.60 4.67
CA ARG A 315 -11.93 -10.90 3.42
C ARG A 315 -12.76 -9.72 2.93
N SER A 316 -13.52 -9.09 3.82
CA SER A 316 -14.34 -7.93 3.47
C SER A 316 -13.51 -6.75 2.94
N LYS A 317 -12.22 -6.69 3.31
CA LYS A 317 -11.24 -5.68 2.87
C LYS A 317 -10.38 -6.12 1.68
N HIS A 318 -10.69 -7.22 1.04
CA HIS A 318 -9.90 -7.73 -0.09
C HIS A 318 -8.44 -8.01 0.27
N MET A 319 -8.22 -8.60 1.47
CA MET A 319 -6.89 -8.91 2.00
C MET A 319 -6.58 -10.40 1.89
N TYR A 320 -5.46 -10.75 1.27
CA TYR A 320 -5.08 -12.14 0.97
C TYR A 320 -3.91 -12.65 1.78
N SER A 321 -3.23 -11.83 2.56
CA SER A 321 -2.02 -12.26 3.26
C SER A 321 -2.34 -12.88 4.61
N TYR A 322 -2.07 -14.18 4.78
CA TYR A 322 -2.20 -14.83 6.09
C TYR A 322 -1.23 -14.26 7.14
N VAL A 323 -0.17 -13.60 6.70
CA VAL A 323 0.78 -12.90 7.60
C VAL A 323 0.08 -11.79 8.37
N SER A 324 -0.91 -11.14 7.77
CA SER A 324 -1.66 -10.05 8.39
C SER A 324 -2.46 -10.48 9.61
N PHE A 325 -2.83 -11.75 9.71
CA PHE A 325 -3.68 -12.22 10.80
C PHE A 325 -3.05 -12.05 12.18
N ASN A 326 -1.74 -12.26 12.30
CA ASN A 326 -1.04 -12.00 13.56
C ASN A 326 -0.87 -10.51 13.85
N PHE A 327 -0.87 -9.64 12.83
CA PHE A 327 -0.81 -8.19 13.04
C PHE A 327 -2.06 -7.64 13.74
N ALA A 328 -3.21 -8.31 13.64
CA ALA A 328 -4.41 -7.94 14.41
C ALA A 328 -4.17 -8.00 15.94
N ARG A 329 -3.20 -8.80 16.43
CA ARG A 329 -2.80 -8.81 17.84
C ARG A 329 -2.24 -7.47 18.31
N LEU A 330 -1.60 -6.70 17.43
CA LEU A 330 -1.16 -5.33 17.75
C LEU A 330 -2.36 -4.44 18.04
N SER A 331 -3.41 -4.56 17.23
CA SER A 331 -4.67 -3.83 17.40
C SER A 331 -5.38 -4.23 18.70
N ASP A 332 -5.43 -5.54 19.02
CA ASP A 332 -5.98 -6.03 20.30
C ASP A 332 -5.22 -5.46 21.50
N LYS A 333 -3.89 -5.49 21.44
CA LYS A 333 -3.06 -4.93 22.51
C LYS A 333 -3.29 -3.43 22.68
N LEU A 334 -3.39 -2.71 21.56
CA LEU A 334 -3.69 -1.27 21.58
C LEU A 334 -5.05 -0.99 22.24
N THR A 335 -6.07 -1.81 21.91
CA THR A 335 -7.39 -1.73 22.55
C THR A 335 -7.31 -2.02 24.05
N GLN A 336 -6.54 -3.04 24.46
CA GLN A 336 -6.34 -3.37 25.89
C GLN A 336 -5.65 -2.24 26.66
N CYS A 337 -4.67 -1.57 26.05
CA CYS A 337 -3.92 -0.50 26.70
C CYS A 337 -4.67 0.82 26.77
N ALA A 338 -5.51 1.14 25.78
CA ALA A 338 -6.02 2.52 25.60
C ALA A 338 -7.48 2.60 25.10
N GLY A 339 -8.16 1.47 24.92
CA GLY A 339 -9.51 1.43 24.36
C GLY A 339 -9.51 1.59 22.83
N PRO A 340 -10.69 1.52 22.17
CA PRO A 340 -10.83 1.69 20.73
C PRO A 340 -10.58 3.14 20.29
N GLY A 341 -10.49 3.38 18.97
CA GLY A 341 -10.39 4.72 18.39
C GLY A 341 -9.02 5.39 18.53
N GLN A 342 -7.96 4.64 18.83
CA GLN A 342 -6.63 5.20 18.99
C GLN A 342 -6.01 5.57 17.65
N VAL A 343 -5.14 6.60 17.65
CA VAL A 343 -4.32 7.00 16.51
C VAL A 343 -2.95 6.34 16.63
N ILE A 344 -2.56 5.60 15.58
CA ILE A 344 -1.24 4.99 15.50
C ILE A 344 -0.50 5.41 14.22
N PHE A 345 0.71 5.93 14.42
CA PHE A 345 1.61 6.31 13.33
C PHE A 345 2.46 5.15 12.88
N ASN A 346 2.72 5.13 11.59
CA ASN A 346 3.57 4.14 10.96
C ASN A 346 4.58 4.80 10.02
N GLY A 347 5.83 4.32 10.05
CA GLY A 347 6.91 4.76 9.18
C GLY A 347 6.85 4.23 7.75
N GLU A 348 5.93 3.30 7.48
CA GLU A 348 5.72 2.78 6.13
C GLU A 348 5.46 3.91 5.14
N THR A 349 5.84 3.73 3.89
CA THR A 349 5.85 4.74 2.84
C THR A 349 7.02 5.73 2.84
N ALA A 350 7.81 5.83 3.91
CA ALA A 350 9.00 6.69 3.89
C ALA A 350 10.00 6.27 2.80
N ASP A 351 10.32 4.98 2.72
CA ASP A 351 11.18 4.42 1.65
C ASP A 351 10.65 4.70 0.26
N SER A 352 9.33 4.67 0.13
CA SER A 352 8.64 4.88 -1.14
C SER A 352 8.98 6.21 -1.78
N PHE A 353 9.03 7.25 -0.97
CA PHE A 353 9.18 8.61 -1.48
C PHE A 353 10.59 9.16 -1.32
N HIS A 354 11.33 8.76 -0.29
CA HIS A 354 12.74 9.15 -0.16
C HIS A 354 13.64 8.39 -1.14
N ASN A 355 13.34 7.11 -1.39
CA ASN A 355 14.15 6.22 -2.23
C ASN A 355 13.35 5.68 -3.44
N PHE A 356 12.18 6.23 -3.76
CA PHE A 356 11.26 5.75 -4.79
C PHE A 356 10.89 4.26 -4.69
N GLY A 357 10.56 3.82 -3.48
CA GLY A 357 10.12 2.44 -3.24
C GLY A 357 11.21 1.41 -3.39
N PHE A 358 12.43 1.86 -3.42
CA PHE A 358 13.56 1.10 -3.88
C PHE A 358 13.81 -0.16 -3.07
N SER A 359 13.81 -0.07 -1.72
CA SER A 359 14.02 -1.21 -0.83
C SER A 359 12.92 -2.28 -0.93
N GLN A 360 11.73 -1.90 -1.37
CA GLN A 360 10.59 -2.83 -1.49
C GLN A 360 10.54 -3.54 -2.84
N PHE A 361 11.09 -2.93 -3.89
CA PHE A 361 10.99 -3.46 -5.26
C PHE A 361 12.21 -4.21 -5.73
N ALA A 362 13.38 -3.78 -5.35
CA ALA A 362 14.59 -4.22 -5.99
C ALA A 362 15.72 -4.31 -4.98
N THR A 363 15.81 -5.44 -4.33
CA THR A 363 16.92 -5.77 -3.45
C THR A 363 18.07 -6.43 -4.20
N PHE A 364 18.50 -5.82 -5.30
CA PHE A 364 19.49 -6.41 -6.21
C PHE A 364 20.84 -6.66 -5.55
N PHE A 365 21.17 -5.81 -4.59
CA PHE A 365 22.47 -5.82 -3.93
C PHE A 365 22.41 -6.18 -2.44
N HIS A 366 21.24 -6.55 -1.92
CA HIS A 366 21.04 -6.81 -0.49
C HIS A 366 21.73 -8.05 0.07
N ASN A 367 22.29 -8.91 -0.76
CA ASN A 367 22.87 -10.17 -0.32
C ASN A 367 24.26 -10.02 0.36
N GLN A 368 24.79 -8.82 0.51
CA GLN A 368 26.09 -8.59 1.12
C GLN A 368 26.00 -7.72 2.35
N LYS A 369 26.13 -8.31 3.53
CA LYS A 369 26.09 -7.64 4.84
C LYS A 369 27.02 -6.41 4.96
N SER A 370 28.17 -6.42 4.27
CA SER A 370 29.20 -5.38 4.35
C SER A 370 28.96 -4.14 3.47
N PHE A 371 27.94 -4.15 2.59
CA PHE A 371 27.72 -3.08 1.62
C PHE A 371 26.32 -2.48 1.67
N THR A 372 25.62 -2.56 2.82
CA THR A 372 24.20 -2.23 2.91
C THR A 372 23.87 -0.84 2.40
N GLU A 373 24.55 0.17 2.87
CA GLU A 373 24.28 1.56 2.45
C GLU A 373 24.65 1.78 0.97
N TYR A 374 25.77 1.20 0.52
CA TYR A 374 26.20 1.33 -0.88
C TYR A 374 25.29 0.52 -1.82
N ALA A 375 24.86 -0.65 -1.38
CA ALA A 375 23.88 -1.44 -2.09
C ALA A 375 22.55 -0.69 -2.25
N ASP A 376 22.04 -0.05 -1.20
CA ASP A 376 20.86 0.79 -1.26
C ASP A 376 21.03 1.96 -2.24
N LYS A 377 22.19 2.59 -2.28
CA LYS A 377 22.49 3.67 -3.22
C LYS A 377 22.55 3.20 -4.68
N MET A 378 23.21 2.07 -4.95
CA MET A 378 23.22 1.50 -6.30
C MET A 378 21.81 1.15 -6.75
N ASN A 379 21.05 0.64 -5.85
CA ASN A 379 19.65 0.37 -6.07
C ASN A 379 18.89 1.67 -6.42
N CYS A 380 18.92 2.69 -5.59
CA CYS A 380 18.27 3.97 -5.83
C CYS A 380 18.74 4.60 -7.15
N TYR A 381 20.01 4.45 -7.50
CA TYR A 381 20.56 4.93 -8.75
C TYR A 381 19.92 4.31 -9.98
N LEU A 382 19.70 2.98 -10.00
CA LEU A 382 19.08 2.29 -11.13
C LEU A 382 17.63 2.76 -11.43
N TYR A 383 17.00 3.43 -10.48
CA TYR A 383 15.70 4.08 -10.66
C TYR A 383 15.77 5.61 -10.52
N GLY A 384 16.97 6.13 -10.29
CA GLY A 384 17.20 7.56 -10.19
C GLY A 384 17.14 8.27 -11.55
N PRO A 385 17.04 9.60 -11.56
CA PRO A 385 16.90 10.39 -12.78
C PRO A 385 18.02 10.18 -13.78
N SER A 386 19.28 10.07 -13.31
CA SER A 386 20.45 9.88 -14.18
C SER A 386 20.40 8.55 -14.93
N PHE A 387 20.02 7.47 -14.27
CA PHE A 387 19.89 6.16 -14.93
C PHE A 387 18.66 6.11 -15.82
N LEU A 388 17.51 6.61 -15.36
CA LEU A 388 16.28 6.68 -16.15
C LEU A 388 16.50 7.47 -17.44
N LYS A 389 17.28 8.56 -17.41
CA LYS A 389 17.65 9.28 -18.63
C LYS A 389 18.44 8.39 -19.58
N LYS A 390 19.41 7.61 -19.10
CA LYS A 390 20.14 6.64 -19.92
C LYS A 390 19.24 5.56 -20.50
N VAL A 391 18.23 5.11 -19.77
CA VAL A 391 17.22 4.19 -20.27
C VAL A 391 16.43 4.80 -21.42
N LEU A 392 15.94 6.03 -21.24
CA LEU A 392 15.21 6.76 -22.26
C LEU A 392 16.04 7.01 -23.52
N ASP A 393 17.33 7.33 -23.35
CA ASP A 393 18.27 7.61 -24.45
C ASP A 393 18.86 6.32 -25.08
N GLY A 394 18.64 5.15 -24.47
CA GLY A 394 19.18 3.86 -24.96
C GLY A 394 20.66 3.64 -24.67
N THR A 395 21.24 4.40 -23.71
CA THR A 395 22.68 4.31 -23.37
C THR A 395 22.95 3.54 -22.07
N TYR A 396 21.92 3.01 -21.42
CA TYR A 396 21.96 2.35 -20.12
C TYR A 396 22.86 1.11 -20.06
N GLU A 397 23.03 0.39 -21.16
CA GLU A 397 23.88 -0.82 -21.20
C GLU A 397 25.35 -0.53 -20.92
N LYS A 398 25.82 0.68 -21.22
CA LYS A 398 27.20 1.13 -20.94
C LYS A 398 27.36 1.64 -19.50
N ASP A 399 26.29 1.70 -18.72
CA ASP A 399 26.33 2.17 -17.36
C ASP A 399 27.11 1.22 -16.43
N LYS A 400 28.03 1.75 -15.65
CA LYS A 400 28.92 0.93 -14.79
C LYS A 400 28.14 0.19 -13.70
N VAL A 401 27.11 0.81 -13.11
CA VAL A 401 26.30 0.18 -12.06
C VAL A 401 25.46 -0.94 -12.66
N PHE A 402 24.88 -0.70 -13.83
CA PHE A 402 24.12 -1.72 -14.54
C PHE A 402 25.00 -2.90 -14.96
N GLN A 403 26.25 -2.67 -15.37
CA GLN A 403 27.21 -3.73 -15.67
C GLN A 403 27.60 -4.55 -14.43
N VAL A 404 27.78 -3.92 -13.27
CA VAL A 404 27.98 -4.63 -12.00
C VAL A 404 26.77 -5.49 -11.68
N PHE A 405 25.58 -4.95 -11.83
CA PHE A 405 24.34 -5.65 -11.62
C PHE A 405 24.19 -6.90 -12.52
N LYS A 406 24.48 -6.78 -13.81
CA LYS A 406 24.50 -7.93 -14.76
C LYS A 406 25.46 -9.03 -14.30
N LYS A 407 26.67 -8.66 -13.85
CA LYS A 407 27.67 -9.62 -13.34
C LYS A 407 27.23 -10.34 -12.07
N MET A 408 26.48 -9.67 -11.20
CA MET A 408 25.98 -10.27 -9.96
C MET A 408 24.78 -11.19 -10.17
N ASN A 409 24.18 -11.16 -11.34
CA ASN A 409 22.99 -11.96 -11.69
C ASN A 409 23.23 -12.77 -12.98
N PRO A 410 24.24 -13.66 -13.02
CA PRO A 410 24.63 -14.38 -14.24
C PRO A 410 23.58 -15.40 -14.72
N GLY A 411 22.64 -15.78 -13.86
CA GLY A 411 21.54 -16.69 -14.22
C GLY A 411 20.32 -15.98 -14.85
N CYS A 412 20.37 -14.65 -15.01
CA CYS A 412 19.29 -13.90 -15.61
C CYS A 412 19.53 -13.65 -17.09
N GLU A 413 18.53 -13.97 -17.92
CA GLU A 413 18.51 -13.54 -19.32
C GLU A 413 18.10 -12.08 -19.41
N PHE A 414 19.06 -11.22 -19.74
CA PHE A 414 18.78 -9.81 -19.97
C PHE A 414 18.33 -9.56 -21.40
N ALA A 415 17.34 -8.70 -21.58
CA ALA A 415 16.97 -8.23 -22.90
C ALA A 415 18.07 -7.28 -23.41
N GLU A 416 18.76 -7.70 -24.44
CA GLU A 416 19.76 -6.88 -25.12
C GLU A 416 19.10 -6.08 -26.26
N ASN A 417 19.67 -4.89 -26.55
CA ASN A 417 19.28 -4.09 -27.70
C ASN A 417 17.78 -3.76 -27.80
N MET A 418 17.21 -3.20 -26.74
CA MET A 418 15.85 -2.66 -26.79
C MET A 418 15.82 -1.37 -27.63
N PRO A 419 15.40 -1.40 -28.91
CA PRO A 419 15.58 -0.28 -29.82
C PRO A 419 14.64 0.88 -29.52
N GLY A 420 13.42 0.59 -29.07
CA GLY A 420 12.38 1.58 -28.85
C GLY A 420 12.38 2.16 -27.44
N LYS A 421 12.04 3.44 -27.32
CA LYS A 421 11.81 4.09 -26.01
C LYS A 421 10.76 3.31 -25.19
N LYS A 422 9.70 2.88 -25.84
CA LYS A 422 8.63 2.08 -25.23
C LYS A 422 9.16 0.78 -24.65
N ASP A 423 9.93 0.03 -25.44
CA ASP A 423 10.48 -1.27 -25.03
C ASP A 423 11.39 -1.13 -23.81
N ARG A 424 12.20 -0.07 -23.76
CA ARG A 424 13.08 0.22 -22.62
C ARG A 424 12.33 0.58 -21.36
N ILE A 425 11.24 1.36 -21.48
CA ILE A 425 10.39 1.68 -20.32
C ILE A 425 9.66 0.42 -19.86
N GLU A 426 9.14 -0.39 -20.76
CA GLU A 426 8.51 -1.67 -20.42
C GLU A 426 9.50 -2.58 -19.67
N GLY A 427 10.73 -2.72 -20.17
CA GLY A 427 11.78 -3.49 -19.51
C GLY A 427 12.12 -2.97 -18.10
N LEU A 428 12.15 -1.65 -17.90
CA LEU A 428 12.38 -1.06 -16.59
C LEU A 428 11.18 -1.26 -15.64
N LEU A 429 9.96 -1.22 -16.16
CA LEU A 429 8.74 -1.42 -15.40
C LEU A 429 8.40 -2.86 -15.11
N PHE A 430 8.94 -3.79 -15.90
CA PHE A 430 8.69 -5.22 -15.75
C PHE A 430 8.83 -5.72 -14.30
N PRO A 431 9.88 -5.34 -13.53
CA PRO A 431 10.02 -5.76 -12.16
C PRO A 431 8.89 -5.30 -11.23
N PHE A 432 8.19 -4.24 -11.56
CA PHE A 432 7.04 -3.79 -10.78
C PHE A 432 5.85 -4.74 -10.87
N PHE A 433 5.80 -5.54 -11.92
CA PHE A 433 4.66 -6.37 -12.25
C PHE A 433 4.89 -7.87 -11.98
N TYR A 434 6.06 -8.26 -11.49
CA TYR A 434 6.40 -9.66 -11.26
C TYR A 434 6.76 -9.94 -9.80
N GLY A 435 6.18 -11.00 -9.25
CA GLY A 435 6.52 -11.50 -7.90
C GLY A 435 7.86 -12.24 -7.82
N GLY A 436 8.47 -12.55 -8.98
CA GLY A 436 9.79 -13.21 -9.09
C GLY A 436 10.98 -12.27 -8.89
N PRO A 437 12.18 -12.64 -9.35
CA PRO A 437 13.34 -11.78 -9.27
C PRO A 437 13.05 -10.47 -9.99
N ARG A 438 12.94 -9.41 -9.22
CA ARG A 438 12.57 -8.06 -9.67
C ARG A 438 13.77 -7.37 -10.29
N ILE A 439 14.24 -7.90 -11.43
CA ILE A 439 15.44 -7.45 -12.12
C ILE A 439 15.03 -6.64 -13.35
N PRO A 440 15.44 -5.37 -13.48
CA PRO A 440 15.19 -4.59 -14.68
C PRO A 440 15.73 -5.30 -15.93
N PHE A 441 14.95 -5.24 -17.01
CA PHE A 441 15.35 -5.77 -18.33
C PHE A 441 15.54 -7.29 -18.42
N VAL A 442 14.95 -8.07 -17.52
CA VAL A 442 14.89 -9.53 -17.70
C VAL A 442 13.96 -9.87 -18.85
N LYS A 443 14.42 -10.74 -19.74
CA LYS A 443 13.77 -11.02 -21.03
C LYS A 443 12.48 -11.82 -20.91
N THR A 444 12.45 -12.82 -20.05
CA THR A 444 11.29 -13.69 -19.86
C THR A 444 11.21 -14.20 -18.43
N TYR A 445 10.02 -14.19 -17.89
CA TYR A 445 9.67 -14.91 -16.68
C TYR A 445 8.53 -15.86 -17.00
N VAL A 446 8.72 -17.14 -16.70
CA VAL A 446 7.72 -18.17 -16.91
C VAL A 446 7.32 -18.73 -15.55
N ASN A 447 6.03 -18.67 -15.22
CA ASN A 447 5.51 -19.30 -14.02
C ASN A 447 4.88 -20.67 -14.39
N PRO A 448 5.45 -21.81 -13.93
CA PRO A 448 4.93 -23.13 -14.26
C PRO A 448 3.52 -23.39 -13.72
N ALA A 449 3.05 -22.61 -12.73
CA ALA A 449 1.66 -22.70 -12.25
C ALA A 449 0.64 -22.22 -13.30
N ILE A 450 1.08 -21.45 -14.31
CA ILE A 450 0.21 -20.87 -15.33
C ILE A 450 0.41 -21.61 -16.64
N LYS A 451 -0.67 -22.02 -17.31
CA LYS A 451 -0.59 -22.67 -18.62
C LYS A 451 0.15 -21.82 -19.63
N ALA A 452 0.99 -22.44 -20.45
CA ALA A 452 1.80 -21.78 -21.47
C ALA A 452 0.96 -20.90 -22.40
N SER A 453 -0.26 -21.33 -22.74
CA SER A 453 -1.21 -20.58 -23.59
C SER A 453 -1.68 -19.26 -22.97
N GLN A 454 -1.63 -19.11 -21.64
CA GLN A 454 -2.12 -17.95 -20.91
C GLN A 454 -0.99 -16.99 -20.49
N GLN A 455 0.25 -17.44 -20.49
CA GLN A 455 1.36 -16.67 -19.94
C GLN A 455 1.51 -15.29 -20.58
N MET A 456 1.49 -15.24 -21.91
CA MET A 456 1.63 -13.98 -22.64
C MET A 456 0.51 -12.97 -22.27
N GLU A 457 -0.72 -13.43 -22.18
CA GLU A 457 -1.82 -12.56 -21.84
C GLU A 457 -1.71 -12.03 -20.40
N ILE A 458 -1.35 -12.88 -19.44
CA ILE A 458 -1.19 -12.50 -18.05
C ILE A 458 -0.06 -11.50 -17.88
N TYR A 459 1.07 -11.72 -18.52
CA TYR A 459 2.23 -10.84 -18.39
C TYR A 459 2.07 -9.52 -19.16
N HIS A 460 1.35 -9.49 -20.27
CA HIS A 460 1.11 -8.26 -21.02
C HIS A 460 -0.06 -7.43 -20.51
N PHE A 461 -0.93 -8.01 -19.66
CA PHE A 461 -2.08 -7.28 -19.12
C PHE A 461 -1.70 -5.99 -18.37
N PRO A 462 -0.77 -6.00 -17.41
CA PRO A 462 -0.37 -4.77 -16.71
C PRO A 462 0.19 -3.71 -17.65
N PHE A 463 0.93 -4.11 -18.68
CA PHE A 463 1.46 -3.18 -19.68
C PHE A 463 0.35 -2.52 -20.48
N ARG A 464 -0.66 -3.27 -20.91
CA ARG A 464 -1.80 -2.71 -21.64
C ARG A 464 -2.61 -1.73 -20.81
N GLU A 465 -2.81 -2.03 -19.53
CA GLU A 465 -3.63 -1.23 -18.62
C GLU A 465 -2.94 0.04 -18.15
N TYR A 466 -1.65 -0.02 -17.84
CA TYR A 466 -0.95 1.07 -17.14
C TYR A 466 0.14 1.76 -17.94
N MET A 467 0.64 1.13 -18.97
CA MET A 467 1.74 1.66 -19.77
C MET A 467 1.39 2.96 -20.51
N PRO A 468 0.20 3.15 -21.11
CA PRO A 468 -0.12 4.39 -21.82
C PRO A 468 -0.02 5.62 -20.91
N GLU A 469 -0.54 5.52 -19.69
CA GLU A 469 -0.48 6.61 -18.72
C GLU A 469 0.94 6.83 -18.20
N ALA A 470 1.68 5.74 -17.93
CA ALA A 470 3.07 5.83 -17.52
C ALA A 470 3.95 6.51 -18.58
N LEU A 471 3.77 6.18 -19.84
CA LEU A 471 4.49 6.82 -20.96
C LEU A 471 4.15 8.31 -21.06
N ALA A 472 2.88 8.67 -21.02
CA ALA A 472 2.43 10.06 -21.07
C ALA A 472 3.00 10.89 -19.91
N LEU A 473 3.05 10.32 -18.70
CA LEU A 473 3.67 10.96 -17.55
C LEU A 473 5.20 11.09 -17.69
N SER A 474 5.88 10.07 -18.22
CA SER A 474 7.33 10.10 -18.41
C SER A 474 7.81 11.17 -19.37
N GLU A 475 6.95 11.62 -20.30
CA GLU A 475 7.25 12.72 -21.21
C GLU A 475 7.20 14.10 -20.53
N LYS A 476 6.41 14.22 -19.48
CA LYS A 476 6.25 15.45 -18.70
C LYS A 476 7.28 15.55 -17.58
N ASP A 477 7.43 14.46 -16.83
CA ASP A 477 8.34 14.35 -15.69
C ASP A 477 8.81 12.92 -15.53
N ILE A 478 10.14 12.75 -15.40
CA ILE A 478 10.76 11.43 -15.30
C ILE A 478 10.32 10.64 -14.06
N TYR A 479 9.88 11.30 -12.98
CA TYR A 479 9.40 10.65 -11.77
C TYR A 479 7.88 10.47 -11.69
N SER A 480 7.11 11.21 -12.46
CA SER A 480 5.65 11.20 -12.37
C SER A 480 5.06 9.82 -12.59
N TRP A 481 5.56 9.10 -13.59
CA TRP A 481 5.12 7.73 -13.87
C TRP A 481 5.52 6.73 -12.79
N LEU A 482 6.68 6.92 -12.17
CA LEU A 482 7.13 6.07 -11.06
C LEU A 482 6.24 6.25 -9.83
N ILE A 483 5.92 7.49 -9.48
CA ILE A 483 5.01 7.83 -8.38
C ILE A 483 3.60 7.28 -8.66
N TYR A 484 3.11 7.44 -9.89
CA TYR A 484 1.82 6.91 -10.32
C TYR A 484 1.75 5.39 -10.13
N LEU A 485 2.73 4.66 -10.64
CA LEU A 485 2.80 3.21 -10.49
C LEU A 485 2.95 2.81 -9.03
N TYR A 486 3.80 3.50 -8.29
CA TYR A 486 3.99 3.24 -6.89
C TYR A 486 2.68 3.35 -6.10
N GLN A 487 1.93 4.42 -6.29
CA GLN A 487 0.63 4.62 -5.65
C GLN A 487 -0.41 3.59 -6.12
N SER A 488 -0.39 3.23 -7.39
CA SER A 488 -1.35 2.28 -7.97
C SER A 488 -1.15 0.84 -7.48
N PHE A 489 0.09 0.46 -7.14
CA PHE A 489 0.44 -0.93 -6.87
C PHE A 489 0.97 -1.19 -5.47
N HIS A 490 1.79 -0.32 -4.90
CA HIS A 490 2.48 -0.60 -3.64
C HIS A 490 1.98 0.17 -2.44
N SER A 491 1.92 1.48 -2.54
CA SER A 491 1.64 2.34 -1.41
C SER A 491 0.28 2.06 -0.76
N GLN A 492 -0.66 1.54 -1.53
CA GLN A 492 -2.03 1.26 -1.10
C GLN A 492 -2.39 -0.24 -1.17
N GLY A 493 -1.47 -1.07 -1.59
CA GLY A 493 -1.75 -2.48 -1.87
C GLY A 493 -1.13 -3.44 -0.88
N ALA A 494 0.17 -3.39 -0.72
CA ALA A 494 0.93 -4.44 -0.05
C ALA A 494 1.03 -4.23 1.48
N THR A 495 2.19 -3.82 1.93
CA THR A 495 2.54 -3.68 3.35
C THR A 495 1.67 -2.64 4.05
N VAL A 496 1.33 -1.56 3.34
CA VAL A 496 0.47 -0.48 3.85
C VAL A 496 -0.92 -1.00 4.20
N SER A 497 -1.53 -1.78 3.30
CA SER A 497 -2.87 -2.35 3.53
C SER A 497 -2.89 -3.32 4.70
N ILE A 498 -1.87 -4.19 4.84
CA ILE A 498 -1.77 -5.13 5.96
C ILE A 498 -1.79 -4.38 7.29
N GLN A 499 -0.94 -3.37 7.43
CA GLN A 499 -0.80 -2.62 8.67
C GLN A 499 -2.03 -1.76 8.96
N LYS A 500 -2.55 -1.08 7.94
CA LYS A 500 -3.75 -0.27 8.03
C LYS A 500 -4.96 -1.09 8.49
N TYR A 501 -5.31 -2.14 7.76
CA TYR A 501 -6.49 -2.94 8.09
C TYR A 501 -6.32 -3.72 9.39
N SER A 502 -5.11 -4.14 9.74
CA SER A 502 -4.87 -4.75 11.04
C SER A 502 -5.18 -3.80 12.20
N MET A 503 -4.92 -2.50 12.06
CA MET A 503 -5.31 -1.50 13.07
C MET A 503 -6.81 -1.18 13.01
N GLU A 504 -7.38 -1.04 11.82
CA GLU A 504 -8.81 -0.80 11.61
C GLU A 504 -9.70 -1.95 12.10
N TYR A 505 -9.16 -3.17 12.27
CA TYR A 505 -9.87 -4.33 12.81
C TYR A 505 -10.58 -4.03 14.14
N ASN A 506 -9.95 -3.28 15.03
CA ASN A 506 -10.54 -2.82 16.29
C ASN A 506 -10.91 -1.32 16.28
N GLY A 507 -11.06 -0.71 15.09
CA GLY A 507 -11.50 0.67 14.95
C GLY A 507 -10.42 1.72 15.27
N HIS A 508 -9.13 1.37 15.23
CA HIS A 508 -8.05 2.33 15.38
C HIS A 508 -7.75 3.06 14.04
N HIS A 509 -7.20 4.24 14.15
CA HIS A 509 -6.82 5.08 13.02
C HIS A 509 -5.35 4.91 12.68
N TRP A 510 -5.06 4.15 11.64
CA TRP A 510 -3.70 4.04 11.10
C TRP A 510 -3.36 5.29 10.26
N ARG A 511 -2.17 5.85 10.47
CA ARG A 511 -1.73 7.05 9.76
C ARG A 511 -0.26 6.99 9.38
N SER A 512 0.05 7.41 8.15
CA SER A 512 1.41 7.59 7.67
C SER A 512 1.65 9.05 7.29
N PRO A 513 2.37 9.82 8.12
CA PRO A 513 2.72 11.20 7.80
C PRO A 513 3.55 11.35 6.53
N PHE A 514 4.35 10.36 6.16
CA PHE A 514 5.15 10.36 4.93
C PHE A 514 4.31 10.25 3.66
N ASN A 515 3.07 9.75 3.76
CA ASN A 515 2.13 9.71 2.65
C ASN A 515 1.32 11.02 2.49
N ASP A 516 1.84 12.12 2.95
CA ASP A 516 1.31 13.47 2.69
C ASP A 516 1.72 13.88 1.27
N TYR A 517 0.75 14.31 0.45
CA TYR A 517 1.04 14.62 -0.95
C TYR A 517 2.05 15.77 -1.10
N ARG A 518 2.14 16.70 -0.14
CA ARG A 518 3.11 17.79 -0.17
C ARG A 518 4.54 17.27 0.03
N ILE A 519 4.70 16.24 0.86
CA ILE A 519 5.98 15.54 1.04
C ILE A 519 6.32 14.75 -0.21
N ILE A 520 5.32 14.09 -0.81
CA ILE A 520 5.49 13.35 -2.06
C ILE A 520 5.89 14.29 -3.20
N ASP A 521 5.16 15.38 -3.39
CA ASP A 521 5.46 16.40 -4.40
C ASP A 521 6.87 16.97 -4.19
N PHE A 522 7.23 17.31 -2.96
CA PHE A 522 8.54 17.84 -2.60
C PHE A 522 9.66 16.85 -2.93
N LEU A 523 9.52 15.61 -2.48
CA LEU A 523 10.54 14.58 -2.69
C LEU A 523 10.60 14.09 -4.14
N SER A 524 9.51 14.19 -4.91
CA SER A 524 9.48 13.73 -6.30
C SER A 524 10.53 14.44 -7.17
N GLN A 525 10.87 15.69 -6.84
CA GLN A 525 11.83 16.51 -7.56
C GLN A 525 13.19 16.59 -6.84
N ALA A 526 13.34 15.91 -5.70
CA ALA A 526 14.58 15.97 -4.94
C ALA A 526 15.77 15.46 -5.76
N PRO A 527 16.92 16.13 -5.73
CA PRO A 527 18.08 15.75 -6.51
C PRO A 527 18.69 14.43 -6.00
N GLU A 528 19.41 13.73 -6.85
CA GLU A 528 20.03 12.45 -6.50
C GLU A 528 21.00 12.55 -5.32
N HIS A 529 21.72 13.68 -5.20
CA HIS A 529 22.66 13.89 -4.09
C HIS A 529 21.97 13.96 -2.71
N TRP A 530 20.63 13.97 -2.66
CA TRP A 530 19.88 13.83 -1.42
C TRP A 530 19.65 12.35 -1.02
N GLY A 531 20.57 11.48 -1.39
CA GLY A 531 20.61 10.08 -0.96
C GLY A 531 19.90 9.11 -1.89
N ARG A 532 19.69 9.51 -3.16
CA ARG A 532 19.07 8.67 -4.21
C ARG A 532 20.07 8.21 -5.27
N GLY A 533 21.24 8.76 -5.31
CA GLY A 533 22.30 8.44 -6.25
C GLY A 533 23.50 7.80 -5.61
N LEU A 534 24.62 7.82 -6.31
CA LEU A 534 25.90 7.29 -5.87
C LEU A 534 26.78 8.32 -5.13
N ASP A 535 26.21 9.45 -4.75
CA ASP A 535 26.94 10.48 -4.00
C ASP A 535 27.20 10.08 -2.55
N TRP A 536 27.87 10.97 -1.81
CA TRP A 536 28.30 10.71 -0.44
C TRP A 536 27.23 10.88 0.63
N ASN A 537 26.06 11.44 0.30
CA ASN A 537 24.98 11.55 1.25
C ASN A 537 24.30 10.20 1.50
N HIS A 538 23.91 9.96 2.74
CA HIS A 538 23.19 8.74 3.13
C HIS A 538 21.83 8.64 2.45
N THR A 539 21.35 7.41 2.26
CA THR A 539 19.95 7.17 1.87
C THR A 539 19.00 7.88 2.84
N LYS A 540 17.85 8.38 2.33
CA LYS A 540 16.90 9.19 3.11
C LYS A 540 17.51 10.47 3.70
N TYR A 541 18.47 11.08 2.99
CA TYR A 541 19.24 12.22 3.48
C TYR A 541 18.38 13.32 4.12
N PRO A 542 17.29 13.82 3.53
CA PRO A 542 16.46 14.87 4.15
C PRO A 542 15.94 14.47 5.53
N LEU A 543 15.52 13.21 5.67
CA LEU A 543 14.96 12.68 6.91
C LEU A 543 16.02 12.55 8.01
N LYS A 544 17.19 11.99 7.67
CA LYS A 544 18.34 11.88 8.58
C LYS A 544 18.90 13.25 8.96
N TRP A 545 18.87 14.21 8.03
CA TRP A 545 19.27 15.59 8.30
C TRP A 545 18.37 16.25 9.37
N VAL A 546 17.06 16.05 9.30
CA VAL A 546 16.12 16.52 10.33
C VAL A 546 16.47 15.90 11.68
N ALA A 547 16.69 14.59 11.73
CA ALA A 547 17.04 13.89 12.97
C ALA A 547 18.34 14.44 13.59
N LYS A 548 19.36 14.68 12.76
CA LYS A 548 20.69 15.12 13.21
C LYS A 548 20.72 16.60 13.62
N ASN A 549 20.02 17.47 12.89
CA ASN A 549 20.21 18.91 13.02
C ASN A 549 19.06 19.63 13.73
N ARG A 550 17.88 18.99 13.86
CA ARG A 550 16.64 19.62 14.33
C ARG A 550 15.98 18.94 15.52
N LEU A 551 16.37 17.69 15.82
CA LEU A 551 15.80 16.93 16.91
C LEU A 551 16.84 16.58 17.97
N LYS A 552 16.44 16.51 19.23
CA LYS A 552 17.17 15.78 20.27
C LYS A 552 16.90 14.30 20.04
N PHE A 553 17.87 13.59 19.44
CA PHE A 553 17.63 12.27 18.89
C PHE A 553 18.82 11.33 19.12
N PRO A 554 18.61 10.06 19.50
CA PRO A 554 19.69 9.10 19.76
C PRO A 554 20.29 8.56 18.44
N TYR A 555 20.93 9.42 17.69
CA TYR A 555 21.46 9.12 16.36
C TYR A 555 22.39 7.90 16.37
N ASP A 556 23.32 7.84 17.32
CA ASP A 556 24.29 6.75 17.44
C ASP A 556 23.62 5.38 17.69
N VAL A 557 22.53 5.36 18.46
CA VAL A 557 21.75 4.13 18.69
C VAL A 557 21.14 3.62 17.39
N LEU A 558 20.71 4.49 16.49
CA LEU A 558 20.12 4.09 15.22
C LEU A 558 21.15 3.62 14.19
N ASP A 559 22.35 4.19 14.22
CA ASP A 559 23.44 3.78 13.34
C ASP A 559 24.10 2.47 13.77
N GLU A 560 23.81 1.99 15.00
CA GLU A 560 24.35 0.74 15.53
C GLU A 560 23.73 -0.49 14.85
N GLY A 561 24.56 -1.37 14.30
CA GLY A 561 24.21 -2.70 13.82
C GLY A 561 23.53 -2.75 12.44
N PRO A 562 23.00 -3.92 12.07
CA PRO A 562 22.44 -4.13 10.74
C PRO A 562 21.18 -3.30 10.49
N HIS A 563 20.96 -2.96 9.22
CA HIS A 563 19.84 -2.16 8.77
C HIS A 563 18.50 -2.89 8.90
N SER A 564 18.50 -4.22 8.88
CA SER A 564 17.30 -5.06 9.02
C SER A 564 17.60 -6.27 9.90
N TYR A 565 16.63 -6.69 10.71
CA TYR A 565 16.71 -7.90 11.53
C TYR A 565 17.03 -9.17 10.72
N LEU A 566 16.71 -9.19 9.44
CA LEU A 566 17.00 -10.32 8.54
C LEU A 566 18.49 -10.65 8.46
N TYR A 567 19.38 -9.70 8.77
CA TYR A 567 20.82 -9.92 8.76
C TYR A 567 21.38 -10.52 10.05
N ASP A 568 20.57 -10.55 11.12
CA ASP A 568 20.97 -11.18 12.40
C ASP A 568 20.64 -12.66 12.44
N VAL A 569 19.90 -13.15 11.47
CA VAL A 569 19.46 -14.55 11.43
C VAL A 569 20.45 -15.37 10.60
N VAL A 570 20.42 -16.67 10.75
CA VAL A 570 21.30 -17.64 10.09
C VAL A 570 21.40 -17.38 8.60
N GLU A 571 22.59 -17.53 8.03
CA GLU A 571 22.83 -17.41 6.59
C GLU A 571 21.84 -18.27 5.79
N GLY A 572 21.23 -17.68 4.77
CA GLY A 572 20.18 -18.32 3.99
C GLY A 572 18.79 -18.31 4.64
N PHE A 573 18.60 -17.58 5.76
CA PHE A 573 17.29 -17.41 6.38
C PHE A 573 16.27 -16.79 5.41
N SER A 574 15.14 -17.45 5.30
CA SER A 574 13.96 -16.92 4.61
C SER A 574 12.77 -16.92 5.56
N LEU A 575 12.27 -15.72 5.85
CA LEU A 575 11.10 -15.53 6.70
C LEU A 575 9.90 -16.37 6.29
N TYR A 576 9.64 -16.46 4.99
CA TYR A 576 8.53 -17.24 4.47
C TYR A 576 8.80 -18.74 4.56
N ALA A 577 10.02 -19.20 4.28
CA ALA A 577 10.40 -20.59 4.42
C ALA A 577 10.28 -21.06 5.88
N GLU A 578 10.73 -20.22 6.83
CA GLU A 578 10.59 -20.52 8.25
C GLU A 578 9.14 -20.67 8.67
N LYS A 579 8.27 -19.75 8.26
CA LYS A 579 6.84 -19.84 8.51
C LYS A 579 6.19 -21.05 7.86
N THR A 580 6.59 -21.40 6.65
CA THR A 580 5.96 -22.45 5.85
C THR A 580 6.36 -23.85 6.31
N TYR A 581 7.65 -24.05 6.59
CA TYR A 581 8.18 -25.41 6.83
C TYR A 581 8.49 -25.72 8.29
N ARG A 582 8.79 -24.70 9.12
CA ARG A 582 9.34 -24.91 10.48
C ARG A 582 8.52 -24.29 11.59
N SER A 583 7.46 -23.57 11.26
CA SER A 583 6.61 -22.92 12.28
C SER A 583 5.67 -23.90 12.98
N GLY A 584 5.15 -23.49 14.13
CA GLY A 584 4.13 -24.26 14.86
C GLY A 584 2.80 -24.43 14.12
N VAL A 585 2.58 -23.62 13.03
CA VAL A 585 1.36 -23.67 12.21
C VAL A 585 1.53 -24.49 10.92
N THR A 586 2.69 -25.10 10.70
CA THR A 586 2.96 -25.91 9.49
C THR A 586 1.95 -27.04 9.31
N SER A 587 1.56 -27.74 10.39
CA SER A 587 0.54 -28.80 10.34
C SER A 587 -0.81 -28.25 9.88
N PHE A 588 -1.21 -27.09 10.36
CA PHE A 588 -2.44 -26.41 9.91
C PHE A 588 -2.41 -26.11 8.42
N PHE A 589 -1.29 -25.60 7.89
CA PHE A 589 -1.17 -25.35 6.45
C PHE A 589 -1.29 -26.64 5.63
N LYS A 590 -0.67 -27.74 6.11
CA LYS A 590 -0.80 -29.05 5.48
C LYS A 590 -2.24 -29.55 5.47
N ASP A 591 -2.94 -29.44 6.60
CA ASP A 591 -4.34 -29.89 6.70
C ASP A 591 -5.26 -29.06 5.78
N MET A 592 -5.02 -27.77 5.66
CA MET A 592 -5.76 -26.93 4.72
C MET A 592 -5.48 -27.31 3.26
N LEU A 593 -4.22 -27.56 2.89
CA LEU A 593 -3.87 -27.96 1.53
C LEU A 593 -4.36 -29.34 1.13
N LYS A 594 -4.47 -30.30 2.09
CA LYS A 594 -5.07 -31.64 1.85
C LYS A 594 -6.51 -31.54 1.31
N THR A 595 -7.25 -30.50 1.65
CA THR A 595 -8.62 -30.30 1.16
C THR A 595 -8.70 -30.00 -0.33
N ARG A 596 -7.61 -29.51 -0.92
CA ARG A 596 -7.49 -29.08 -2.34
C ARG A 596 -8.59 -28.10 -2.78
N THR A 597 -9.12 -27.29 -1.86
CA THR A 597 -10.19 -26.34 -2.13
C THR A 597 -9.80 -25.24 -3.14
N TYR A 598 -8.49 -25.02 -3.37
CA TYR A 598 -8.03 -24.16 -4.46
C TYR A 598 -8.56 -24.58 -5.84
N ARG A 599 -8.89 -25.85 -6.04
CA ARG A 599 -9.51 -26.36 -7.28
C ARG A 599 -10.93 -25.83 -7.52
N GLN A 600 -11.59 -25.30 -6.50
CA GLN A 600 -12.90 -24.65 -6.64
C GLN A 600 -12.79 -23.21 -7.15
N VAL A 601 -11.60 -22.63 -7.03
CA VAL A 601 -11.33 -21.22 -7.35
C VAL A 601 -10.51 -21.08 -8.65
N LEU A 602 -9.48 -21.93 -8.81
CA LEU A 602 -8.57 -21.89 -9.95
C LEU A 602 -9.14 -22.74 -11.11
N SER A 603 -9.18 -22.14 -12.31
CA SER A 603 -9.66 -22.81 -13.52
C SER A 603 -8.53 -23.57 -14.22
N ASP A 604 -8.84 -24.78 -14.67
CA ASP A 604 -7.96 -25.60 -15.52
C ASP A 604 -7.63 -24.92 -16.87
N ASP A 605 -8.38 -23.93 -17.30
CA ASP A 605 -8.08 -23.18 -18.52
C ASP A 605 -6.87 -22.23 -18.35
N TYR A 606 -6.61 -21.79 -17.12
CA TYR A 606 -5.56 -20.83 -16.79
C TYR A 606 -4.37 -21.45 -16.06
N PHE A 607 -4.62 -22.45 -15.20
CA PHE A 607 -3.62 -23.02 -14.30
C PHE A 607 -3.23 -24.44 -14.68
N ASP A 608 -1.96 -24.79 -14.51
CA ASP A 608 -1.51 -26.19 -14.58
C ASP A 608 -1.80 -26.88 -13.24
N MET A 609 -2.96 -27.51 -13.17
CA MET A 609 -3.41 -28.16 -11.94
C MET A 609 -2.56 -29.38 -11.57
N ARG A 610 -1.90 -30.04 -12.54
CA ARG A 610 -0.98 -31.16 -12.25
C ARG A 610 0.26 -30.67 -11.52
N TYR A 611 0.82 -29.58 -12.01
CA TYR A 611 1.95 -28.93 -11.36
C TYR A 611 1.59 -28.45 -9.94
N LEU A 612 0.44 -27.78 -9.77
CA LEU A 612 0.00 -27.30 -8.47
C LEU A 612 -0.27 -28.44 -7.48
N ASP A 613 -0.87 -29.54 -7.93
CA ASP A 613 -1.07 -30.73 -7.10
C ASP A 613 0.26 -31.37 -6.71
N GLY A 614 1.22 -31.43 -7.63
CA GLY A 614 2.58 -31.91 -7.35
C GLY A 614 3.26 -31.11 -6.25
N LEU A 615 3.17 -29.78 -6.29
CA LEU A 615 3.72 -28.91 -5.23
C LEU A 615 3.06 -29.18 -3.88
N VAL A 616 1.75 -29.42 -3.87
CA VAL A 616 1.03 -29.77 -2.64
C VAL A 616 1.50 -31.12 -2.12
N ASP A 617 1.63 -32.14 -2.98
CA ASP A 617 2.11 -33.46 -2.60
C ASP A 617 3.54 -33.44 -2.05
N ASP A 618 4.43 -32.70 -2.68
CA ASP A 618 5.81 -32.48 -2.20
C ASP A 618 5.81 -31.86 -0.80
N TYR A 619 5.02 -30.81 -0.60
CA TYR A 619 4.90 -30.16 0.71
C TYR A 619 4.33 -31.08 1.78
N LEU A 620 3.30 -31.87 1.47
CA LEU A 620 2.72 -32.84 2.37
C LEU A 620 3.74 -33.94 2.78
N ASN A 621 4.63 -34.29 1.85
CA ASN A 621 5.72 -35.26 2.05
C ASN A 621 6.98 -34.64 2.67
N ASN A 622 6.92 -33.40 3.20
CA ASN A 622 8.03 -32.66 3.81
C ASN A 622 9.17 -32.31 2.85
N GLN A 623 8.92 -32.20 1.56
CA GLN A 623 9.90 -31.73 0.60
C GLN A 623 9.89 -30.18 0.58
N GLU A 624 11.07 -29.58 0.75
CA GLU A 624 11.24 -28.13 0.66
C GLU A 624 11.45 -27.71 -0.79
N THR A 625 10.63 -26.80 -1.26
CA THR A 625 10.76 -26.18 -2.58
C THR A 625 11.49 -24.84 -2.49
N ARG A 626 11.99 -24.34 -3.62
CA ARG A 626 12.73 -23.06 -3.72
C ARG A 626 12.27 -22.24 -4.94
N GLY A 627 12.65 -20.97 -4.97
CA GLY A 627 12.41 -20.10 -6.12
C GLY A 627 10.93 -19.96 -6.46
N VAL A 628 10.58 -20.16 -7.72
CA VAL A 628 9.21 -20.02 -8.22
C VAL A 628 8.26 -21.03 -7.61
N ASP A 629 8.70 -22.27 -7.38
CA ASP A 629 7.89 -23.33 -6.79
C ASP A 629 7.50 -22.97 -5.36
N PHE A 630 8.44 -22.45 -4.59
CA PHE A 630 8.17 -21.95 -3.25
C PHE A 630 7.17 -20.79 -3.25
N ASN A 631 7.30 -19.84 -4.16
CA ASN A 631 6.37 -18.72 -4.29
C ASN A 631 4.96 -19.21 -4.64
N ASN A 632 4.84 -20.18 -5.55
CA ASN A 632 3.56 -20.79 -5.92
C ASN A 632 2.94 -21.53 -4.73
N LEU A 633 3.73 -22.28 -3.97
CA LEU A 633 3.27 -22.96 -2.75
C LEU A 633 2.73 -21.95 -1.73
N VAL A 634 3.44 -20.84 -1.49
CA VAL A 634 2.99 -19.78 -0.57
C VAL A 634 1.70 -19.14 -1.07
N SER A 635 1.53 -18.99 -2.39
CA SER A 635 0.27 -18.50 -2.99
C SER A 635 -0.88 -19.47 -2.78
N LEU A 636 -0.65 -20.78 -2.93
CA LEU A 636 -1.65 -21.82 -2.63
C LEU A 636 -2.05 -21.82 -1.15
N ILE A 637 -1.06 -21.76 -0.23
CA ILE A 637 -1.32 -21.68 1.21
C ILE A 637 -2.16 -20.44 1.50
N THR A 638 -1.79 -19.29 0.94
CA THR A 638 -2.52 -18.05 1.12
C THR A 638 -3.96 -18.20 0.66
N LEU A 639 -4.19 -18.76 -0.51
CA LEU A 639 -5.53 -18.96 -1.08
C LEU A 639 -6.41 -19.84 -0.20
N VAL A 640 -5.89 -20.99 0.27
CA VAL A 640 -6.68 -21.92 1.08
C VAL A 640 -6.88 -21.44 2.52
N VAL A 641 -5.88 -20.80 3.13
CA VAL A 641 -5.96 -20.27 4.50
C VAL A 641 -6.88 -19.06 4.58
N THR A 642 -6.87 -18.19 3.58
CA THR A 642 -7.78 -17.05 3.52
C THR A 642 -9.19 -17.47 3.15
N GLY A 643 -9.38 -18.67 2.56
CA GLY A 643 -10.69 -19.26 2.31
C GLY A 643 -11.57 -18.42 1.37
N TRP A 644 -11.07 -18.15 0.17
CA TRP A 644 -11.73 -17.39 -0.88
C TRP A 644 -12.68 -18.23 -1.76
N TYR A 645 -13.22 -19.30 -1.21
CA TYR A 645 -14.13 -20.22 -1.89
C TYR A 645 -15.47 -20.30 -1.14
#